data_b2279b83b2beb4707d9aeb8758d456de
#
_entry.id   b2279b83b2beb4707d9aeb8758d456de
#
_cell.length_a   1.000
_cell.length_b   1.000
_cell.length_c   1.000
_cell.angle_alpha   90.00
_cell.angle_beta   90.00
_cell.angle_gamma   90.00
#
_symmetry.space_group_name_H-M   'P 1'
#
loop_
_entity.id
_entity.type
_entity.pdbx_description
1 polymer ?
#
loop_
_entity_poly.entity_id
_entity_poly.type
_entity_poly.pdbx_seq_one_letter_code
_entity_poly.pdbx_strand_id
1 'polypeptide(L)'
;MKKTAGICLLAATVIAQSCVLGNKEMASDKIGVKVSPDENREYSYTDKKAGYWYGTTHQEKTEWWSGWNMAKKRILSDYAIGVDDSAIGADLTLKRKDALECVVYPDRIVRGWGHTQETFQMLDNTPILSIGLVSIADSLFIVPDLSHISEVKDSDLGLFLTPAEAQDKKILIAPARETGFVRFGDGIKAGSDSDGFIMTYGTEDVCIALADLYRRSGRQMMKERKERISGLITDYNYVKTSLPSLDSALNWITITMDELITEQQGKGIYAGLPWFNEYWGRDMFISFPGACLVTGQFETAKQILKDFAQLQDTNPASETYGRIPNRANLEGILYNTTDGTPRFVIQALEVAKYSGDIDFLHDLYPAIKISIDASIKNYTDENGYLTHADADTWMDVKRNGIPGSPRGNRANDIQALWHGQLTAGSEIARLMGDTASAEEWSGLATLLASSFERDYCAKDEALIYDHLNSDGTPDKQFRPNQLYCFELVNDDQFKQMVTRRVWEELVYPWGVASLAQWDPQFHPQHENWHYYHKDDAYHNGTIWLWNNGAAMQRMIEYGQVEPAWELFKNMNRQALNEGAVGSLSENADAHPREGQSWVKRSGTFLQAWSNAEHLRAWYQHFLGIRPNLLEGKIVIEPHIPAEITDLETKVKIGSGTLIYSYHDGKVSVKLEGCDADIEIHDQQGQQDSPVFDGIGFCMPDPLETYPCFNTYHEDALTY
;
A
#
# COMPACT_ATOMS: atom_id res chain seq x y z
N MET A 1 -21.68 -1.79 47.72
CA MET A 1 -20.58 -0.82 47.43
C MET A 1 -19.16 -1.28 47.74
N LYS A 2 -18.89 -2.41 48.38
CA LYS A 2 -17.53 -2.92 48.64
C LYS A 2 -17.06 -3.98 47.65
N LYS A 3 -17.91 -4.53 46.77
CA LYS A 3 -17.57 -5.52 45.73
C LYS A 3 -17.09 -4.88 44.40
N THR A 4 -17.50 -3.66 44.10
CA THR A 4 -17.16 -2.94 42.85
C THR A 4 -15.75 -2.32 42.87
N ALA A 5 -15.20 -1.98 44.04
CA ALA A 5 -13.86 -1.43 44.17
C ALA A 5 -12.74 -2.48 44.02
N GLY A 6 -13.05 -3.77 44.26
CA GLY A 6 -12.09 -4.86 44.10
C GLY A 6 -11.88 -5.28 42.65
N ILE A 7 -12.87 -5.09 41.79
CA ILE A 7 -12.85 -5.47 40.38
C ILE A 7 -11.98 -4.52 39.55
N CYS A 8 -12.03 -3.22 39.84
CA CYS A 8 -11.14 -2.25 39.15
C CYS A 8 -9.67 -2.39 39.50
N LEU A 9 -9.35 -2.87 40.71
CA LEU A 9 -7.95 -3.06 41.12
C LEU A 9 -7.32 -4.35 40.52
N LEU A 10 -8.13 -5.41 40.27
CA LEU A 10 -7.61 -6.62 39.60
C LEU A 10 -7.44 -6.45 38.11
N ALA A 11 -8.31 -5.70 37.42
CA ALA A 11 -8.14 -5.39 36.00
C ALA A 11 -6.85 -4.59 35.75
N ALA A 12 -6.53 -3.61 36.62
CA ALA A 12 -5.27 -2.89 36.58
C ALA A 12 -4.04 -3.80 36.87
N THR A 13 -4.23 -4.88 37.61
CA THR A 13 -3.14 -5.81 37.99
C THR A 13 -2.83 -6.82 36.88
N VAL A 14 -3.79 -7.22 36.06
CA VAL A 14 -3.57 -8.12 34.90
C VAL A 14 -2.84 -7.36 33.78
N ILE A 15 -3.19 -6.10 33.55
CA ILE A 15 -2.44 -5.24 32.60
C ILE A 15 -1.02 -4.96 33.10
N ALA A 16 -0.82 -4.81 34.42
CA ALA A 16 0.50 -4.63 35.02
C ALA A 16 1.36 -5.90 35.02
N GLN A 17 0.80 -7.11 35.01
CA GLN A 17 1.59 -8.35 34.94
C GLN A 17 2.15 -8.66 33.54
N SER A 18 1.55 -8.13 32.46
CA SER A 18 2.19 -8.16 31.13
C SER A 18 3.43 -7.25 31.05
N CYS A 19 3.55 -6.26 31.95
CA CYS A 19 4.69 -5.33 32.07
C CYS A 19 5.81 -5.83 33.02
N VAL A 20 5.64 -6.94 33.76
CA VAL A 20 6.58 -7.37 34.84
C VAL A 20 7.74 -8.26 34.35
N LEU A 21 7.84 -8.56 33.06
CA LEU A 21 9.09 -9.08 32.51
C LEU A 21 9.82 -7.90 31.87
N GLY A 22 10.72 -7.27 32.56
CA GLY A 22 11.60 -6.15 32.23
C GLY A 22 12.01 -5.86 30.78
N ASN A 23 11.09 -5.96 29.82
CA ASN A 23 11.29 -5.57 28.45
C ASN A 23 11.07 -4.05 28.35
N LYS A 24 12.11 -3.32 27.97
CA LYS A 24 12.03 -1.92 27.62
C LYS A 24 10.96 -1.76 26.54
N GLU A 25 9.99 -0.87 26.76
CA GLU A 25 8.95 -0.52 25.80
C GLU A 25 9.59 -0.09 24.47
N MET A 26 9.21 -0.74 23.36
CA MET A 26 9.75 -0.46 22.02
C MET A 26 8.91 0.59 21.30
N ALA A 27 9.43 1.16 20.21
CA ALA A 27 8.74 2.22 19.47
C ALA A 27 7.37 1.74 18.94
N SER A 28 7.27 0.50 18.45
CA SER A 28 6.02 -0.09 17.98
C SER A 28 4.95 -0.26 19.07
N ASP A 29 5.32 -0.33 20.34
CA ASP A 29 4.35 -0.38 21.45
C ASP A 29 3.63 0.95 21.68
N LYS A 30 4.25 2.05 21.28
CA LYS A 30 3.75 3.41 21.54
C LYS A 30 2.72 3.89 20.53
N ILE A 31 2.60 3.21 19.39
CA ILE A 31 1.72 3.60 18.29
C ILE A 31 0.50 2.68 18.14
N GLY A 32 0.19 1.87 19.16
CA GLY A 32 -1.01 1.04 19.17
C GLY A 32 -2.29 1.88 18.98
N VAL A 33 -3.17 1.43 18.09
CA VAL A 33 -4.47 2.07 17.83
C VAL A 33 -5.53 1.36 18.64
N LYS A 34 -6.14 2.08 19.58
CA LYS A 34 -7.26 1.58 20.37
C LYS A 34 -8.54 1.73 19.53
N VAL A 35 -9.26 0.62 19.35
CA VAL A 35 -10.55 0.58 18.64
C VAL A 35 -11.66 0.41 19.67
N SER A 36 -12.70 1.26 19.57
CA SER A 36 -13.85 1.26 20.47
C SER A 36 -14.72 0.01 20.25
N PRO A 37 -15.40 -0.53 21.28
CA PRO A 37 -16.29 -1.70 21.13
C PRO A 37 -17.45 -1.52 20.17
N ASP A 38 -17.88 -0.29 19.91
CA ASP A 38 -18.94 0.06 18.95
C ASP A 38 -18.41 0.30 17.52
N GLU A 39 -17.08 0.24 17.33
CA GLU A 39 -16.41 0.32 16.03
C GLU A 39 -15.91 -1.06 15.61
N ASN A 40 -15.82 -1.25 14.30
CA ASN A 40 -15.18 -2.42 13.71
C ASN A 40 -14.22 -1.99 12.62
N ARG A 41 -12.95 -2.38 12.77
CA ARG A 41 -11.90 -2.05 11.81
C ARG A 41 -11.19 -3.30 11.33
N GLU A 42 -10.65 -3.23 10.12
CA GLU A 42 -9.84 -4.29 9.55
C GLU A 42 -8.39 -4.18 10.02
N TYR A 43 -7.69 -5.31 10.03
CA TYR A 43 -6.24 -5.39 10.23
C TYR A 43 -5.67 -6.59 9.46
N SER A 44 -4.39 -6.53 9.14
CA SER A 44 -3.68 -7.64 8.51
C SER A 44 -2.25 -7.73 9.03
N TYR A 45 -1.73 -8.96 9.10
CA TYR A 45 -0.33 -9.26 9.35
C TYR A 45 0.16 -10.27 8.33
N THR A 46 1.38 -10.08 7.81
CA THR A 46 2.03 -11.03 6.90
C THR A 46 3.14 -11.79 7.61
N ASP A 47 3.47 -12.99 7.13
CA ASP A 47 4.64 -13.75 7.56
C ASP A 47 5.91 -13.37 6.78
N LYS A 48 5.87 -12.30 5.96
CA LYS A 48 6.93 -11.85 5.05
C LYS A 48 7.24 -12.83 3.91
N LYS A 49 6.45 -13.89 3.79
CA LYS A 49 6.46 -14.88 2.69
C LYS A 49 5.11 -14.85 1.96
N ALA A 50 4.46 -15.97 1.80
CA ALA A 50 3.18 -16.05 1.10
C ALA A 50 1.96 -16.01 2.03
N GLY A 51 2.17 -16.03 3.33
CA GLY A 51 1.12 -16.10 4.33
C GLY A 51 0.71 -14.73 4.86
N TYR A 52 -0.59 -14.54 5.04
CA TYR A 52 -1.14 -13.41 5.76
C TYR A 52 -2.43 -13.78 6.49
N TRP A 53 -2.68 -13.10 7.61
CA TRP A 53 -3.96 -13.08 8.28
C TRP A 53 -4.68 -11.77 7.96
N TYR A 54 -5.96 -11.87 7.58
CA TYR A 54 -6.84 -10.71 7.44
C TYR A 54 -8.05 -10.88 8.36
N GLY A 55 -8.31 -9.89 9.19
CA GLY A 55 -9.38 -9.98 10.17
C GLY A 55 -9.96 -8.62 10.56
N THR A 56 -10.97 -8.67 11.43
CA THR A 56 -11.62 -7.50 11.98
C THR A 56 -11.45 -7.45 13.50
N THR A 57 -11.56 -6.24 14.07
CA THR A 57 -11.31 -6.03 15.51
C THR A 57 -12.41 -6.63 16.37
N HIS A 58 -13.68 -6.40 16.04
CA HIS A 58 -14.82 -6.76 16.90
C HIS A 58 -15.85 -7.68 16.25
N GLN A 59 -15.77 -7.96 14.95
CA GLN A 59 -16.66 -8.91 14.31
C GLN A 59 -16.01 -10.28 14.18
N GLU A 60 -16.85 -11.29 14.08
CA GLU A 60 -16.45 -12.62 13.63
C GLU A 60 -16.16 -12.55 12.11
N LYS A 61 -15.82 -13.67 11.50
CA LYS A 61 -15.66 -13.79 10.06
C LYS A 61 -16.78 -13.09 9.28
N THR A 62 -16.41 -12.10 8.48
CA THR A 62 -17.39 -11.26 7.77
C THR A 62 -17.48 -11.55 6.29
N GLU A 63 -16.35 -11.92 5.66
CA GLU A 63 -16.23 -11.98 4.21
C GLU A 63 -15.42 -13.21 3.77
N TRP A 64 -15.47 -13.54 2.47
CA TRP A 64 -14.80 -14.70 1.90
C TRP A 64 -13.27 -14.66 1.99
N TRP A 65 -12.66 -13.50 2.19
CA TRP A 65 -11.20 -13.29 2.30
C TRP A 65 -10.67 -13.27 3.73
N SER A 66 -11.51 -13.19 4.76
CA SER A 66 -11.03 -13.18 6.15
C SER A 66 -10.41 -14.51 6.55
N GLY A 67 -9.45 -14.46 7.46
CA GLY A 67 -8.76 -15.60 8.00
C GLY A 67 -7.31 -15.72 7.59
N TRP A 68 -6.78 -16.93 7.67
CA TRP A 68 -5.41 -17.26 7.27
C TRP A 68 -5.34 -17.67 5.81
N ASN A 69 -4.59 -16.91 5.05
CA ASN A 69 -4.38 -17.13 3.63
C ASN A 69 -2.92 -17.47 3.35
N MET A 70 -2.69 -18.36 2.40
CA MET A 70 -1.36 -18.73 1.89
C MET A 70 -1.37 -18.57 0.37
N ALA A 71 -0.66 -17.58 -0.13
CA ALA A 71 -0.77 -17.12 -1.50
C ALA A 71 -2.25 -16.82 -1.85
N LYS A 72 -2.82 -17.48 -2.85
CA LYS A 72 -4.23 -17.30 -3.28
C LYS A 72 -5.24 -18.15 -2.52
N LYS A 73 -4.79 -19.02 -1.60
CA LYS A 73 -5.65 -20.02 -0.95
C LYS A 73 -6.00 -19.61 0.46
N ARG A 74 -7.27 -19.60 0.79
CA ARG A 74 -7.73 -19.45 2.17
C ARG A 74 -7.66 -20.80 2.87
N ILE A 75 -6.70 -20.95 3.80
CA ILE A 75 -6.43 -22.23 4.48
C ILE A 75 -7.23 -22.39 5.78
N LEU A 76 -7.63 -21.28 6.41
CA LEU A 76 -8.49 -21.27 7.60
C LEU A 76 -9.31 -19.99 7.61
N SER A 77 -10.61 -20.08 7.80
CA SER A 77 -11.49 -18.90 7.79
C SER A 77 -11.43 -18.10 9.07
N ASP A 78 -11.46 -18.78 10.22
CA ASP A 78 -11.48 -18.14 11.53
C ASP A 78 -11.25 -19.18 12.64
N TYR A 79 -11.19 -18.69 13.88
CA TYR A 79 -11.20 -19.48 15.10
C TYR A 79 -12.00 -18.75 16.20
N ALA A 80 -12.53 -19.52 17.13
CA ALA A 80 -13.10 -19.06 18.39
C ALA A 80 -12.21 -19.49 19.56
N ILE A 81 -12.12 -18.64 20.57
CA ILE A 81 -11.44 -18.97 21.84
C ILE A 81 -12.43 -18.90 22.99
N GLY A 82 -12.09 -19.54 24.08
CA GLY A 82 -12.88 -19.45 25.29
C GLY A 82 -12.18 -19.99 26.53
N VAL A 83 -12.88 -19.93 27.63
CA VAL A 83 -12.41 -20.32 28.96
C VAL A 83 -13.42 -21.19 29.68
N ASP A 84 -12.95 -22.02 30.61
CA ASP A 84 -13.82 -22.67 31.60
C ASP A 84 -14.17 -21.64 32.69
N ASP A 85 -15.42 -21.27 32.77
CA ASP A 85 -15.90 -20.38 33.84
C ASP A 85 -16.42 -21.20 35.01
N SER A 86 -15.56 -21.42 35.99
CA SER A 86 -15.87 -22.17 37.21
C SER A 86 -16.99 -21.49 38.03
N ALA A 87 -17.26 -20.21 37.87
CA ALA A 87 -18.31 -19.48 38.59
C ALA A 87 -19.71 -19.83 38.07
N ILE A 88 -19.84 -20.20 36.80
CA ILE A 88 -21.11 -20.64 36.19
C ILE A 88 -21.11 -22.15 35.90
N GLY A 89 -19.96 -22.85 36.12
CA GLY A 89 -19.80 -24.27 35.86
C GLY A 89 -19.95 -24.67 34.39
N ALA A 90 -19.61 -23.78 33.48
CA ALA A 90 -19.78 -23.99 32.05
C ALA A 90 -18.63 -23.32 31.26
N ASP A 91 -18.39 -23.85 30.05
CA ASP A 91 -17.44 -23.24 29.10
C ASP A 91 -18.03 -21.99 28.47
N LEU A 92 -17.25 -20.89 28.46
CA LEU A 92 -17.63 -19.60 27.92
C LEU A 92 -16.79 -19.26 26.68
N THR A 93 -17.44 -19.15 25.53
CA THR A 93 -16.81 -18.63 24.32
C THR A 93 -16.68 -17.09 24.41
N LEU A 94 -15.48 -16.59 24.16
CA LEU A 94 -15.16 -15.16 24.17
C LEU A 94 -15.43 -14.58 22.78
N LYS A 95 -16.55 -13.90 22.63
CA LYS A 95 -16.94 -13.28 21.34
C LYS A 95 -16.16 -11.95 21.17
N ARG A 96 -15.60 -11.73 20.00
CA ARG A 96 -14.84 -10.51 19.70
C ARG A 96 -15.65 -9.23 19.89
N LYS A 97 -16.95 -9.24 19.52
CA LYS A 97 -17.87 -8.12 19.71
C LYS A 97 -18.09 -7.73 21.19
N ASP A 98 -17.83 -8.65 22.11
CA ASP A 98 -18.00 -8.44 23.56
C ASP A 98 -16.64 -8.07 24.23
N ALA A 99 -15.56 -7.86 23.46
CA ALA A 99 -14.28 -7.41 23.97
C ALA A 99 -14.41 -5.98 24.53
N LEU A 100 -13.99 -5.80 25.77
CA LEU A 100 -14.04 -4.50 26.47
C LEU A 100 -12.87 -3.59 26.04
N GLU A 101 -11.79 -4.19 25.57
CA GLU A 101 -10.60 -3.50 25.07
C GLU A 101 -10.11 -4.20 23.81
N CYS A 102 -9.74 -3.39 22.80
CA CYS A 102 -9.10 -3.87 21.59
C CYS A 102 -8.05 -2.86 21.16
N VAL A 103 -6.80 -3.30 21.02
CA VAL A 103 -5.69 -2.49 20.55
C VAL A 103 -4.97 -3.22 19.42
N VAL A 104 -4.89 -2.57 18.27
CA VAL A 104 -4.10 -3.03 17.13
C VAL A 104 -2.72 -2.40 17.21
N TYR A 105 -1.70 -3.22 17.38
CA TYR A 105 -0.29 -2.85 17.28
C TYR A 105 0.27 -3.28 15.93
N PRO A 106 1.40 -2.75 15.50
CA PRO A 106 2.01 -3.15 14.22
C PRO A 106 2.39 -4.62 14.12
N ASP A 107 2.66 -5.28 15.24
CA ASP A 107 3.11 -6.68 15.31
C ASP A 107 2.05 -7.65 15.83
N ARG A 108 0.97 -7.14 16.42
CA ARG A 108 -0.06 -7.96 17.09
C ARG A 108 -1.38 -7.23 17.28
N ILE A 109 -2.45 -7.96 17.52
CA ILE A 109 -3.68 -7.41 18.10
C ILE A 109 -3.88 -7.97 19.51
N VAL A 110 -4.34 -7.12 20.41
CA VAL A 110 -4.65 -7.46 21.80
C VAL A 110 -6.13 -7.18 22.06
N ARG A 111 -6.85 -8.20 22.58
CA ARG A 111 -8.26 -8.08 22.99
C ARG A 111 -8.42 -8.51 24.43
N GLY A 112 -9.30 -7.84 25.18
CA GLY A 112 -9.54 -8.09 26.59
C GLY A 112 -11.02 -8.25 26.92
N TRP A 113 -11.35 -9.28 27.73
CA TRP A 113 -12.71 -9.58 28.25
C TRP A 113 -12.71 -9.56 29.78
N GLY A 114 -12.16 -8.52 30.37
CA GLY A 114 -12.07 -8.40 31.83
C GLY A 114 -11.00 -9.27 32.46
N HIS A 115 -11.24 -10.57 32.61
CA HIS A 115 -10.32 -11.50 33.24
C HIS A 115 -9.48 -12.34 32.26
N THR A 116 -9.72 -12.18 30.98
CA THR A 116 -9.00 -12.89 29.92
C THR A 116 -8.50 -11.91 28.87
N GLN A 117 -7.27 -12.07 28.44
CA GLN A 117 -6.66 -11.29 27.37
C GLN A 117 -6.14 -12.24 26.29
N GLU A 118 -6.48 -11.94 25.04
CA GLU A 118 -5.88 -12.53 23.85
C GLU A 118 -4.78 -11.65 23.30
N THR A 119 -3.69 -12.27 22.85
CA THR A 119 -2.67 -11.64 22.02
C THR A 119 -2.48 -12.48 20.76
N PHE A 120 -2.95 -12.00 19.63
CA PHE A 120 -2.79 -12.68 18.35
C PHE A 120 -1.58 -12.09 17.60
N GLN A 121 -0.70 -12.95 17.09
CA GLN A 121 0.50 -12.58 16.33
C GLN A 121 0.78 -13.56 15.21
N MET A 122 1.34 -13.04 14.10
CA MET A 122 1.96 -13.80 13.03
C MET A 122 3.48 -13.67 13.14
N LEU A 123 4.25 -14.72 12.84
CA LEU A 123 5.71 -14.69 12.95
C LEU A 123 6.36 -14.48 11.59
N ASP A 124 7.50 -13.77 11.57
CA ASP A 124 8.25 -13.52 10.34
C ASP A 124 8.89 -14.81 9.80
N ASN A 125 8.85 -14.96 8.48
CA ASN A 125 9.50 -16.01 7.70
C ASN A 125 9.07 -17.46 8.04
N THR A 126 7.99 -17.60 8.80
CA THR A 126 7.46 -18.91 9.19
C THR A 126 5.93 -18.90 9.20
N PRO A 127 5.27 -19.93 8.69
CA PRO A 127 3.82 -20.03 8.73
C PRO A 127 3.34 -20.48 10.13
N ILE A 128 3.53 -19.62 11.11
CA ILE A 128 3.12 -19.80 12.51
C ILE A 128 2.22 -18.64 12.94
N LEU A 129 1.03 -18.96 13.45
CA LEU A 129 0.18 -18.06 14.21
C LEU A 129 0.29 -18.37 15.70
N SER A 130 0.44 -17.35 16.51
CA SER A 130 0.43 -17.44 17.97
C SER A 130 -0.83 -16.78 18.52
N ILE A 131 -1.61 -17.51 19.30
CA ILE A 131 -2.79 -17.06 20.03
C ILE A 131 -2.46 -17.17 21.52
N GLY A 132 -1.77 -16.17 22.05
CA GLY A 132 -1.43 -16.08 23.48
C GLY A 132 -2.66 -15.76 24.30
N LEU A 133 -2.91 -16.50 25.38
CA LEU A 133 -4.05 -16.28 26.26
C LEU A 133 -3.56 -16.16 27.72
N VAL A 134 -3.92 -15.05 28.35
CA VAL A 134 -3.72 -14.84 29.80
C VAL A 134 -5.09 -14.77 30.44
N SER A 135 -5.38 -15.68 31.38
CA SER A 135 -6.66 -15.80 32.05
C SER A 135 -6.51 -16.21 33.50
N ILE A 136 -7.51 -15.89 34.31
CA ILE A 136 -7.66 -16.42 35.66
C ILE A 136 -8.41 -17.79 35.69
N ALA A 137 -8.95 -18.23 34.56
CA ALA A 137 -9.62 -19.50 34.42
C ALA A 137 -8.62 -20.67 34.47
N ASP A 138 -9.08 -21.87 34.91
CA ASP A 138 -8.25 -23.06 35.03
C ASP A 138 -7.90 -23.66 33.67
N SER A 139 -8.75 -23.49 32.66
CA SER A 139 -8.53 -24.00 31.32
C SER A 139 -9.00 -23.08 30.22
N LEU A 140 -8.37 -23.23 29.07
CA LEU A 140 -8.56 -22.45 27.84
C LEU A 140 -8.94 -23.42 26.72
N PHE A 141 -9.76 -22.95 25.77
CA PHE A 141 -10.05 -23.73 24.57
C PHE A 141 -9.97 -22.90 23.29
N ILE A 142 -9.73 -23.59 22.17
CA ILE A 142 -9.75 -23.03 20.83
C ILE A 142 -10.56 -23.96 19.92
N VAL A 143 -11.43 -23.36 19.10
CA VAL A 143 -12.26 -24.06 18.11
C VAL A 143 -12.06 -23.42 16.75
N PRO A 144 -11.50 -24.13 15.74
CA PRO A 144 -11.35 -23.61 14.40
C PRO A 144 -12.70 -23.56 13.66
N ASP A 145 -12.85 -22.63 12.74
CA ASP A 145 -13.94 -22.65 11.75
C ASP A 145 -13.59 -23.71 10.68
N LEU A 146 -14.43 -24.74 10.57
CA LEU A 146 -14.21 -25.86 9.66
C LEU A 146 -14.77 -25.65 8.25
N SER A 147 -15.29 -24.48 7.92
CA SER A 147 -15.95 -24.23 6.61
C SER A 147 -15.04 -24.43 5.40
N HIS A 148 -13.72 -24.33 5.56
CA HIS A 148 -12.67 -24.58 4.54
C HIS A 148 -11.78 -25.77 4.86
N ILE A 149 -12.23 -26.67 5.73
CA ILE A 149 -11.50 -27.86 6.16
C ILE A 149 -12.18 -29.11 5.61
N SER A 150 -11.41 -29.98 4.96
CA SER A 150 -11.91 -31.23 4.38
C SER A 150 -11.75 -32.44 5.33
N GLU A 151 -10.80 -32.38 6.26
CA GLU A 151 -10.52 -33.48 7.19
C GLU A 151 -9.99 -32.92 8.51
N VAL A 152 -10.38 -33.57 9.61
CA VAL A 152 -9.89 -33.31 10.97
C VAL A 152 -9.33 -34.62 11.54
N LYS A 153 -8.10 -34.58 12.03
CA LYS A 153 -7.38 -35.77 12.58
C LYS A 153 -6.80 -35.46 13.95
N ASP A 154 -7.13 -36.26 14.93
CA ASP A 154 -6.53 -36.19 16.29
C ASP A 154 -5.08 -36.69 16.28
N SER A 155 -4.24 -36.10 17.12
CA SER A 155 -2.86 -36.52 17.37
C SER A 155 -2.46 -36.27 18.81
N ASP A 156 -1.33 -36.86 19.25
CA ASP A 156 -0.78 -36.63 20.59
C ASP A 156 -0.23 -35.19 20.78
N LEU A 157 -0.10 -34.42 19.72
CA LEU A 157 0.41 -33.03 19.74
C LEU A 157 -0.69 -31.98 19.68
N GLY A 158 -1.88 -32.33 19.18
CA GLY A 158 -2.98 -31.42 18.94
C GLY A 158 -3.92 -31.91 17.85
N LEU A 159 -4.47 -31.01 17.09
CA LEU A 159 -5.45 -31.28 16.06
C LEU A 159 -4.90 -30.89 14.66
N PHE A 160 -4.82 -31.90 13.78
CA PHE A 160 -4.50 -31.64 12.38
C PHE A 160 -5.76 -31.37 11.58
N LEU A 161 -5.74 -30.28 10.81
CA LEU A 161 -6.77 -29.89 9.86
C LEU A 161 -6.20 -29.95 8.44
N THR A 162 -6.96 -30.52 7.49
CA THR A 162 -6.58 -30.50 6.07
C THR A 162 -7.39 -29.40 5.38
N PRO A 163 -6.75 -28.30 4.89
CA PRO A 163 -7.45 -27.27 4.15
C PRO A 163 -8.03 -27.85 2.84
N ALA A 164 -9.27 -27.46 2.50
CA ALA A 164 -9.95 -27.97 1.30
C ALA A 164 -9.20 -27.60 -0.01
N GLU A 165 -8.56 -26.43 -0.03
CA GLU A 165 -7.81 -25.93 -1.19
C GLU A 165 -6.32 -26.36 -1.22
N ALA A 166 -5.84 -27.08 -0.17
CA ALA A 166 -4.45 -27.52 -0.07
C ALA A 166 -4.36 -28.92 0.59
N GLN A 167 -4.84 -29.94 -0.11
CA GLN A 167 -5.01 -31.30 0.39
C GLN A 167 -3.69 -31.99 0.82
N ASP A 168 -2.55 -31.56 0.25
CA ASP A 168 -1.20 -32.05 0.57
C ASP A 168 -0.59 -31.37 1.78
N LYS A 169 -1.28 -30.40 2.37
CA LYS A 169 -0.85 -29.61 3.54
C LYS A 169 -1.79 -29.84 4.72
N LYS A 170 -1.31 -29.46 5.88
CA LYS A 170 -2.02 -29.53 7.16
C LYS A 170 -1.87 -28.22 7.91
N ILE A 171 -2.84 -27.94 8.78
CA ILE A 171 -2.69 -26.99 9.88
C ILE A 171 -2.66 -27.84 11.16
N LEU A 172 -1.65 -27.68 12.00
CA LEU A 172 -1.64 -28.23 13.35
C LEU A 172 -2.06 -27.14 14.33
N ILE A 173 -3.11 -27.39 15.10
CA ILE A 173 -3.49 -26.61 16.28
C ILE A 173 -2.98 -27.33 17.51
N ALA A 174 -2.14 -26.69 18.31
CA ALA A 174 -1.54 -27.28 19.50
C ALA A 174 -1.46 -26.24 20.64
N PRO A 175 -1.35 -26.70 21.92
CA PRO A 175 -1.00 -25.81 23.02
C PRO A 175 0.35 -25.16 22.77
N ALA A 176 0.46 -23.85 23.12
CA ALA A 176 1.69 -23.07 22.90
C ALA A 176 2.87 -23.60 23.72
N ARG A 177 2.62 -24.19 24.89
CA ARG A 177 3.58 -24.95 25.66
C ARG A 177 3.27 -26.45 25.59
N GLU A 178 4.25 -27.24 25.88
CA GLU A 178 4.07 -28.70 26.02
C GLU A 178 3.30 -29.02 27.30
N THR A 179 1.97 -29.09 27.18
CA THR A 179 1.03 -29.40 28.25
C THR A 179 0.00 -30.42 27.77
N GLY A 180 -0.67 -31.06 28.70
CA GLY A 180 -1.80 -31.95 28.38
C GLY A 180 -2.98 -31.16 27.79
N PHE A 181 -3.67 -31.77 26.87
CA PHE A 181 -4.91 -31.25 26.28
C PHE A 181 -5.93 -32.37 26.08
N VAL A 182 -7.19 -31.98 25.86
CA VAL A 182 -8.27 -32.93 25.54
C VAL A 182 -9.03 -32.40 24.29
N ARG A 183 -9.65 -33.33 23.56
CA ARG A 183 -10.57 -32.99 22.50
C ARG A 183 -11.74 -32.20 23.07
N PHE A 184 -12.13 -31.07 22.43
CA PHE A 184 -13.23 -30.21 22.86
C PHE A 184 -14.07 -29.79 21.64
N GLY A 185 -15.17 -30.52 21.40
CA GLY A 185 -15.95 -30.34 20.18
C GLY A 185 -15.08 -30.50 18.93
N ASP A 186 -15.08 -29.48 18.08
CA ASP A 186 -14.24 -29.40 16.88
C ASP A 186 -12.83 -28.85 17.15
N GLY A 187 -12.51 -28.53 18.38
CA GLY A 187 -11.25 -27.95 18.81
C GLY A 187 -10.53 -28.72 19.89
N ILE A 188 -9.70 -28.05 20.66
CA ILE A 188 -8.95 -28.60 21.82
C ILE A 188 -9.08 -27.67 23.02
N LYS A 189 -9.00 -28.28 24.24
CA LYS A 189 -9.00 -27.61 25.55
C LYS A 189 -7.73 -28.00 26.30
N ALA A 190 -7.03 -27.03 26.87
CA ALA A 190 -5.80 -27.20 27.62
C ALA A 190 -5.86 -26.43 28.93
N GLY A 191 -4.98 -26.75 29.90
CA GLY A 191 -4.83 -25.96 31.11
C GLY A 191 -4.37 -24.52 30.82
N SER A 192 -4.59 -23.61 31.76
CA SER A 192 -4.13 -22.20 31.63
C SER A 192 -2.61 -22.04 31.56
N ASP A 193 -1.87 -23.04 32.03
CA ASP A 193 -0.40 -23.17 31.93
C ASP A 193 0.10 -23.39 30.48
N SER A 194 -0.81 -23.64 29.53
CA SER A 194 -0.50 -23.72 28.09
C SER A 194 -0.03 -22.40 27.48
N ASP A 195 -0.26 -21.25 28.13
CA ASP A 195 -0.08 -19.88 27.62
C ASP A 195 -0.90 -19.59 26.35
N GLY A 196 -1.90 -20.42 26.01
CA GLY A 196 -2.71 -20.33 24.80
C GLY A 196 -2.37 -21.39 23.75
N PHE A 197 -2.50 -21.05 22.48
CA PHE A 197 -2.40 -21.99 21.36
C PHE A 197 -1.51 -21.46 20.25
N ILE A 198 -1.02 -22.38 19.42
CA ILE A 198 -0.35 -22.08 18.15
C ILE A 198 -1.04 -22.80 17.02
N MET A 199 -0.93 -22.22 15.83
CA MET A 199 -1.27 -22.86 14.57
C MET A 199 -0.05 -22.83 13.66
N THR A 200 0.29 -23.98 13.07
CA THR A 200 1.41 -24.12 12.13
C THR A 200 0.91 -24.73 10.82
N TYR A 201 1.52 -24.37 9.68
CA TYR A 201 1.08 -24.82 8.37
C TYR A 201 2.22 -25.43 7.56
N GLY A 202 1.95 -26.55 6.88
CA GLY A 202 2.90 -27.26 6.02
C GLY A 202 2.49 -28.72 5.80
N THR A 203 3.44 -29.58 5.46
CA THR A 203 3.24 -31.05 5.60
C THR A 203 3.15 -31.42 7.09
N GLU A 204 2.65 -32.59 7.43
CA GLU A 204 2.51 -33.03 8.83
C GLU A 204 3.83 -32.88 9.60
N ASP A 205 4.94 -33.36 9.00
CA ASP A 205 6.28 -33.25 9.61
C ASP A 205 6.75 -31.80 9.78
N VAL A 206 6.44 -30.93 8.81
CA VAL A 206 6.75 -29.50 8.89
C VAL A 206 5.95 -28.83 10.01
N CYS A 207 4.67 -29.13 10.13
CA CYS A 207 3.83 -28.59 11.21
C CYS A 207 4.40 -28.97 12.60
N ILE A 208 4.82 -30.22 12.78
CA ILE A 208 5.42 -30.72 14.03
C ILE A 208 6.73 -29.93 14.29
N ALA A 209 7.61 -29.85 13.29
CA ALA A 209 8.89 -29.16 13.44
C ALA A 209 8.71 -27.67 13.78
N LEU A 210 7.70 -27.00 13.19
CA LEU A 210 7.37 -25.62 13.49
C LEU A 210 6.80 -25.44 14.91
N ALA A 211 5.97 -26.37 15.38
CA ALA A 211 5.48 -26.33 16.75
C ALA A 211 6.63 -26.48 17.76
N ASP A 212 7.56 -27.39 17.51
CA ASP A 212 8.77 -27.56 18.34
C ASP A 212 9.68 -26.34 18.27
N LEU A 213 9.83 -25.71 17.09
CA LEU A 213 10.57 -24.45 16.92
C LEU A 213 9.96 -23.34 17.76
N TYR A 214 8.62 -23.19 17.69
CA TYR A 214 7.93 -22.17 18.48
C TYR A 214 8.11 -22.39 19.99
N ARG A 215 7.97 -23.63 20.48
CA ARG A 215 8.15 -23.94 21.90
C ARG A 215 9.56 -23.62 22.41
N ARG A 216 10.58 -23.82 21.58
CA ARG A 216 11.97 -23.47 21.91
C ARG A 216 12.30 -22.00 21.75
N SER A 217 11.78 -21.33 20.72
CA SER A 217 12.27 -20.01 20.25
C SER A 217 11.17 -18.98 20.00
N GLY A 218 9.89 -19.30 20.17
CA GLY A 218 8.77 -18.42 19.80
C GLY A 218 8.83 -17.03 20.46
N ARG A 219 9.21 -16.96 21.74
CA ARG A 219 9.39 -15.66 22.43
C ARG A 219 10.50 -14.83 21.79
N GLN A 220 11.58 -15.45 21.36
CA GLN A 220 12.68 -14.77 20.68
C GLN A 220 12.25 -14.30 19.29
N MET A 221 11.55 -15.13 18.53
CA MET A 221 11.01 -14.79 17.21
C MET A 221 10.02 -13.62 17.27
N MET A 222 9.11 -13.61 18.25
CA MET A 222 8.20 -12.49 18.49
C MET A 222 8.95 -11.18 18.83
N LYS A 223 10.01 -11.29 19.63
CA LYS A 223 10.87 -10.16 19.98
C LYS A 223 11.62 -9.63 18.75
N GLU A 224 12.18 -10.50 17.93
CA GLU A 224 12.89 -10.13 16.68
C GLU A 224 11.98 -9.43 15.69
N ARG A 225 10.74 -9.93 15.47
CA ARG A 225 9.72 -9.22 14.67
C ARG A 225 9.46 -7.81 15.21
N LYS A 226 9.26 -7.69 16.50
CA LYS A 226 9.00 -6.41 17.16
C LYS A 226 10.19 -5.44 17.05
N GLU A 227 11.42 -5.95 17.22
CA GLU A 227 12.66 -5.18 17.04
C GLU A 227 12.81 -4.70 15.59
N ARG A 228 12.56 -5.57 14.61
CA ARG A 228 12.58 -5.23 13.19
C ARG A 228 11.58 -4.11 12.86
N ILE A 229 10.33 -4.27 13.28
CA ILE A 229 9.28 -3.26 13.05
C ILE A 229 9.62 -1.94 13.74
N SER A 230 10.10 -1.99 14.98
CA SER A 230 10.52 -0.77 15.69
C SER A 230 11.70 -0.09 14.99
N GLY A 231 12.65 -0.86 14.46
CA GLY A 231 13.79 -0.33 13.71
C GLY A 231 13.39 0.43 12.45
N LEU A 232 12.29 0.05 11.78
CA LEU A 232 11.79 0.78 10.61
C LEU A 232 11.49 2.25 10.94
N ILE A 233 10.94 2.53 12.11
CA ILE A 233 10.50 3.87 12.53
C ILE A 233 11.47 4.54 13.52
N THR A 234 12.61 3.95 13.82
CA THR A 234 13.66 4.56 14.66
C THR A 234 15.00 4.71 13.97
N ASP A 235 15.37 3.71 13.15
CA ASP A 235 16.71 3.61 12.58
C ASP A 235 16.71 3.93 11.07
N TYR A 236 15.65 3.55 10.35
CA TYR A 236 15.53 3.77 8.92
C TYR A 236 14.80 5.05 8.58
N ASN A 237 13.66 5.30 9.24
CA ASN A 237 12.75 6.38 8.93
C ASN A 237 12.12 6.94 10.22
N TYR A 238 12.92 7.68 10.98
CA TYR A 238 12.43 8.34 12.19
C TYR A 238 11.70 9.64 11.85
N VAL A 239 10.55 9.88 12.45
CA VAL A 239 9.82 11.14 12.34
C VAL A 239 9.25 11.56 13.69
N LYS A 240 9.42 12.83 14.02
CA LYS A 240 8.80 13.47 15.16
C LYS A 240 8.50 14.93 14.82
N THR A 241 7.25 15.31 14.96
CA THR A 241 6.78 16.66 14.67
C THR A 241 6.07 17.29 15.87
N SER A 242 5.65 18.56 15.72
CA SER A 242 4.72 19.21 16.64
C SER A 242 3.30 18.60 16.61
N LEU A 243 3.01 17.68 15.69
CA LEU A 243 1.70 17.05 15.46
C LEU A 243 1.76 15.54 15.69
N PRO A 244 1.45 15.02 16.89
CA PRO A 244 1.54 13.59 17.19
C PRO A 244 0.70 12.68 16.30
N SER A 245 -0.42 13.17 15.75
CA SER A 245 -1.25 12.43 14.80
C SER A 245 -0.55 12.22 13.46
N LEU A 246 0.24 13.20 13.00
CA LEU A 246 1.08 13.09 11.82
C LEU A 246 2.15 12.02 12.03
N ASP A 247 2.86 12.08 13.17
CA ASP A 247 3.88 11.08 13.51
C ASP A 247 3.30 9.67 13.51
N SER A 248 2.12 9.49 14.11
CA SER A 248 1.43 8.19 14.15
C SER A 248 1.04 7.71 12.76
N ALA A 249 0.47 8.56 11.91
CA ALA A 249 0.07 8.20 10.56
C ALA A 249 1.27 7.78 9.70
N LEU A 250 2.33 8.58 9.68
CA LEU A 250 3.54 8.28 8.91
C LEU A 250 4.22 6.99 9.37
N ASN A 251 4.31 6.77 10.68
CA ASN A 251 4.88 5.54 11.24
C ASN A 251 4.05 4.32 10.86
N TRP A 252 2.72 4.38 10.98
CA TRP A 252 1.84 3.29 10.58
C TRP A 252 1.93 2.97 9.09
N ILE A 253 1.86 3.99 8.24
CA ILE A 253 1.94 3.80 6.78
C ILE A 253 3.29 3.22 6.37
N THR A 254 4.40 3.66 7.00
CA THR A 254 5.74 3.08 6.79
C THR A 254 5.77 1.59 7.13
N ILE A 255 5.16 1.19 8.26
CA ILE A 255 5.08 -0.22 8.68
C ILE A 255 4.16 -1.02 7.76
N THR A 256 3.03 -0.45 7.35
CA THR A 256 2.12 -1.09 6.38
C THR A 256 2.82 -1.36 5.06
N MET A 257 3.66 -0.44 4.57
CA MET A 257 4.47 -0.70 3.38
C MET A 257 5.44 -1.85 3.58
N ASP A 258 6.11 -1.94 4.74
CA ASP A 258 6.96 -3.10 5.04
C ASP A 258 6.15 -4.40 5.09
N GLU A 259 4.97 -4.42 5.71
CA GLU A 259 4.11 -5.62 5.77
C GLU A 259 3.75 -6.14 4.37
N LEU A 260 3.54 -5.26 3.39
CA LEU A 260 3.23 -5.63 2.00
C LEU A 260 4.44 -6.14 1.21
N ILE A 261 5.68 -5.88 1.66
CA ILE A 261 6.89 -6.44 1.06
C ILE A 261 7.06 -7.89 1.51
N THR A 262 6.99 -8.82 0.56
CA THR A 262 7.04 -10.28 0.83
C THR A 262 7.95 -11.00 -0.16
N GLU A 263 8.21 -12.28 0.09
CA GLU A 263 9.03 -13.12 -0.76
C GLU A 263 8.29 -14.43 -1.06
N GLN A 264 7.85 -14.58 -2.31
CA GLN A 264 7.17 -15.78 -2.81
C GLN A 264 8.01 -16.46 -3.90
N GLN A 265 7.85 -16.01 -5.14
CA GLN A 265 8.70 -16.34 -6.30
C GLN A 265 9.66 -15.18 -6.53
N GLY A 266 10.70 -15.07 -5.70
CA GLY A 266 11.46 -13.83 -5.56
C GLY A 266 10.74 -12.82 -4.66
N LYS A 267 11.36 -11.67 -4.49
CA LYS A 267 10.87 -10.59 -3.63
C LYS A 267 9.93 -9.66 -4.41
N GLY A 268 8.89 -9.17 -3.76
CA GLY A 268 7.94 -8.24 -4.35
C GLY A 268 7.09 -7.51 -3.31
N ILE A 269 6.22 -6.64 -3.80
CA ILE A 269 5.25 -5.91 -2.98
C ILE A 269 3.85 -6.38 -3.39
N TYR A 270 3.04 -6.85 -2.44
CA TYR A 270 1.63 -7.09 -2.70
C TYR A 270 0.97 -5.79 -3.17
N ALA A 271 0.16 -5.85 -4.22
CA ALA A 271 -0.58 -4.68 -4.69
C ALA A 271 -1.56 -4.19 -3.62
N GLY A 272 -2.24 -5.13 -2.96
CA GLY A 272 -3.11 -4.79 -1.84
C GLY A 272 -3.77 -6.00 -1.18
N LEU A 273 -4.01 -5.92 0.11
CA LEU A 273 -4.73 -6.94 0.86
C LEU A 273 -6.17 -6.51 1.15
N PRO A 274 -7.12 -7.49 1.10
CA PRO A 274 -6.89 -8.94 1.07
C PRO A 274 -6.81 -9.60 -0.30
N TRP A 275 -7.39 -9.08 -1.39
CA TRP A 275 -7.57 -9.85 -2.62
C TRP A 275 -6.57 -9.58 -3.74
N PHE A 276 -5.78 -8.48 -3.69
CA PHE A 276 -4.65 -8.25 -4.59
C PHE A 276 -3.33 -8.73 -3.96
N ASN A 277 -3.35 -9.95 -3.42
CA ASN A 277 -2.23 -10.61 -2.77
C ASN A 277 -1.25 -11.24 -3.77
N GLU A 278 -0.92 -10.50 -4.82
CA GLU A 278 0.00 -10.84 -5.89
C GLU A 278 0.95 -9.69 -6.18
N TYR A 279 1.99 -9.96 -6.95
CA TYR A 279 2.91 -8.95 -7.43
C TYR A 279 2.42 -8.40 -8.77
N TRP A 280 1.86 -7.21 -8.73
CA TRP A 280 1.49 -6.43 -9.89
C TRP A 280 2.60 -5.42 -10.19
N GLY A 281 3.27 -5.54 -11.36
CA GLY A 281 4.41 -4.69 -11.72
C GLY A 281 4.07 -3.21 -11.72
N ARG A 282 2.91 -2.83 -12.24
CA ARG A 282 2.40 -1.46 -12.17
C ARG A 282 2.35 -0.94 -10.75
N ASP A 283 1.57 -1.61 -9.90
CA ASP A 283 1.33 -1.22 -8.50
C ASP A 283 2.62 -1.18 -7.71
N MET A 284 3.46 -2.17 -7.90
CA MET A 284 4.73 -2.30 -7.24
C MET A 284 5.68 -1.16 -7.60
N PHE A 285 5.84 -0.84 -8.89
CA PHE A 285 6.76 0.21 -9.33
C PHE A 285 6.22 1.62 -9.07
N ILE A 286 4.91 1.84 -8.99
CA ILE A 286 4.32 3.05 -8.43
C ILE A 286 4.68 3.17 -6.94
N SER A 287 4.65 2.05 -6.23
CA SER A 287 4.91 2.03 -4.79
C SER A 287 6.38 2.20 -4.42
N PHE A 288 7.33 1.98 -5.34
CA PHE A 288 8.78 1.98 -5.04
C PHE A 288 9.27 3.22 -4.29
N PRO A 289 8.96 4.46 -4.73
CA PRO A 289 9.45 5.65 -4.03
C PRO A 289 9.06 5.67 -2.55
N GLY A 290 7.79 5.40 -2.25
CA GLY A 290 7.29 5.39 -0.87
C GLY A 290 7.65 4.14 -0.09
N ALA A 291 7.65 2.96 -0.75
CA ALA A 291 7.91 1.69 -0.09
C ALA A 291 9.39 1.44 0.22
N CYS A 292 10.28 1.86 -0.69
CA CYS A 292 11.68 1.47 -0.65
C CYS A 292 12.66 2.64 -0.60
N LEU A 293 12.42 3.72 -1.37
CA LEU A 293 13.41 4.80 -1.48
C LEU A 293 13.40 5.68 -0.24
N VAL A 294 12.26 6.31 0.08
CA VAL A 294 12.16 7.20 1.24
C VAL A 294 12.18 6.47 2.58
N THR A 295 11.99 5.15 2.58
CA THR A 295 12.11 4.27 3.76
C THR A 295 13.49 3.63 3.89
N GLY A 296 14.42 3.88 2.96
CA GLY A 296 15.80 3.38 3.02
C GLY A 296 15.98 1.88 2.78
N GLN A 297 14.98 1.20 2.21
CA GLN A 297 15.03 -0.24 1.94
C GLN A 297 15.66 -0.56 0.58
N PHE A 298 16.85 -0.02 0.30
CA PHE A 298 17.50 -0.09 -1.02
C PHE A 298 17.85 -1.51 -1.45
N GLU A 299 18.32 -2.37 -0.54
CA GLU A 299 18.63 -3.76 -0.87
C GLU A 299 17.38 -4.55 -1.26
N THR A 300 16.25 -4.24 -0.61
CA THR A 300 14.95 -4.79 -0.99
C THR A 300 14.55 -4.32 -2.40
N ALA A 301 14.68 -3.04 -2.70
CA ALA A 301 14.40 -2.49 -4.03
C ALA A 301 15.26 -3.13 -5.12
N LYS A 302 16.58 -3.23 -4.91
CA LYS A 302 17.49 -3.87 -5.84
C LYS A 302 17.12 -5.33 -6.10
N GLN A 303 16.78 -6.08 -5.04
CA GLN A 303 16.40 -7.48 -5.19
C GLN A 303 15.10 -7.63 -5.98
N ILE A 304 14.08 -6.82 -5.71
CA ILE A 304 12.81 -6.84 -6.47
C ILE A 304 13.07 -6.57 -7.96
N LEU A 305 13.85 -5.53 -8.28
CA LEU A 305 14.17 -5.21 -9.67
C LEU A 305 14.95 -6.32 -10.37
N LYS A 306 15.91 -6.96 -9.70
CA LYS A 306 16.64 -8.11 -10.23
C LYS A 306 15.74 -9.31 -10.46
N ASP A 307 14.85 -9.61 -9.52
CA ASP A 307 13.91 -10.73 -9.64
C ASP A 307 12.94 -10.51 -10.81
N PHE A 308 12.40 -9.29 -10.96
CA PHE A 308 11.51 -8.95 -12.08
C PHE A 308 12.23 -8.88 -13.43
N ALA A 309 13.46 -8.46 -13.49
CA ALA A 309 14.28 -8.49 -14.72
C ALA A 309 14.43 -9.93 -15.27
N GLN A 310 14.54 -10.93 -14.39
CA GLN A 310 14.62 -12.34 -14.79
C GLN A 310 13.32 -12.87 -15.41
N LEU A 311 12.21 -12.19 -15.16
CA LEU A 311 10.90 -12.56 -15.71
C LEU A 311 10.56 -11.80 -17.00
N GLN A 312 11.51 -11.01 -17.56
CA GLN A 312 11.29 -10.28 -18.81
C GLN A 312 10.96 -11.22 -19.96
N ASP A 313 10.01 -10.85 -20.82
CA ASP A 313 9.79 -11.56 -22.07
C ASP A 313 10.93 -11.30 -23.06
N THR A 314 11.83 -12.25 -23.17
CA THR A 314 13.02 -12.21 -24.06
C THR A 314 12.84 -12.97 -25.37
N ASN A 315 11.64 -13.48 -25.67
CA ASN A 315 11.35 -14.17 -26.93
C ASN A 315 11.08 -13.14 -28.05
N PRO A 316 11.95 -12.98 -29.06
CA PRO A 316 11.77 -11.99 -30.13
C PRO A 316 10.56 -12.22 -31.03
N ALA A 317 9.94 -13.39 -30.96
CA ALA A 317 8.72 -13.74 -31.70
C ALA A 317 7.44 -13.48 -30.90
N SER A 318 7.55 -13.09 -29.65
CA SER A 318 6.41 -12.76 -28.78
C SER A 318 5.86 -11.38 -29.11
N GLU A 319 4.54 -11.24 -29.02
CA GLU A 319 3.86 -9.93 -29.10
C GLU A 319 4.21 -9.01 -27.92
N THR A 320 4.72 -9.58 -26.82
CA THR A 320 5.12 -8.84 -25.61
C THR A 320 6.64 -8.79 -25.42
N TYR A 321 7.41 -9.07 -26.49
CA TYR A 321 8.87 -9.02 -26.43
C TYR A 321 9.39 -7.73 -25.83
N GLY A 322 10.28 -7.86 -24.84
CA GLY A 322 10.90 -6.76 -24.09
C GLY A 322 10.12 -6.29 -22.87
N ARG A 323 8.86 -6.71 -22.69
CA ARG A 323 8.06 -6.28 -21.53
C ARG A 323 8.52 -6.96 -20.23
N ILE A 324 8.50 -6.18 -19.16
CA ILE A 324 8.55 -6.67 -17.77
C ILE A 324 7.12 -7.05 -17.36
N PRO A 325 6.90 -8.13 -16.57
CA PRO A 325 5.56 -8.57 -16.24
C PRO A 325 4.72 -7.49 -15.56
N ASN A 326 3.43 -7.43 -15.92
CA ASN A 326 2.46 -6.71 -15.11
C ASN A 326 1.97 -7.53 -13.91
N ARG A 327 1.88 -8.86 -14.03
CA ARG A 327 1.53 -9.75 -12.93
C ARG A 327 2.45 -10.96 -12.90
N ALA A 328 3.05 -11.22 -11.74
CA ALA A 328 3.82 -12.43 -11.48
C ALA A 328 3.31 -13.09 -10.20
N ASN A 329 2.91 -14.35 -10.30
CA ASN A 329 2.49 -15.18 -9.19
C ASN A 329 2.75 -16.67 -9.47
N LEU A 330 2.38 -17.54 -8.50
CA LEU A 330 2.56 -19.00 -8.62
C LEU A 330 1.72 -19.65 -9.74
N GLU A 331 0.70 -18.96 -10.26
CA GLU A 331 -0.20 -19.45 -11.29
C GLU A 331 0.27 -19.09 -12.71
N GLY A 332 1.13 -18.06 -12.84
CA GLY A 332 1.65 -17.63 -14.13
C GLY A 332 2.11 -16.19 -14.18
N ILE A 333 2.56 -15.80 -15.36
CA ILE A 333 3.09 -14.46 -15.63
C ILE A 333 2.24 -13.82 -16.72
N LEU A 334 1.86 -12.54 -16.54
CA LEU A 334 1.13 -11.75 -17.52
C LEU A 334 1.88 -10.48 -17.89
N TYR A 335 1.87 -10.15 -19.18
CA TYR A 335 2.49 -8.96 -19.77
C TYR A 335 1.44 -8.03 -20.40
N ASN A 336 0.26 -7.97 -19.83
CA ASN A 336 -0.95 -7.38 -20.44
C ASN A 336 -1.05 -5.86 -20.39
N THR A 337 -0.04 -5.14 -19.83
CA THR A 337 -0.07 -3.68 -19.78
C THR A 337 1.22 -3.06 -20.27
N THR A 338 1.12 -1.80 -20.74
CA THR A 338 2.23 -1.05 -21.30
C THR A 338 2.98 -0.24 -20.24
N ASP A 339 2.36 0.08 -19.12
CA ASP A 339 2.87 1.00 -18.10
C ASP A 339 3.92 0.41 -17.14
N GLY A 340 3.91 -0.90 -16.89
CA GLY A 340 4.83 -1.54 -15.94
C GLY A 340 6.30 -1.48 -16.38
N THR A 341 6.57 -1.70 -17.66
CA THR A 341 7.93 -1.72 -18.22
C THR A 341 8.64 -0.37 -18.16
N PRO A 342 8.03 0.76 -18.58
CA PRO A 342 8.61 2.08 -18.36
C PRO A 342 8.92 2.38 -16.90
N ARG A 343 8.00 2.07 -16.00
CA ARG A 343 8.19 2.28 -14.55
C ARG A 343 9.39 1.49 -14.00
N PHE A 344 9.61 0.25 -14.46
CA PHE A 344 10.76 -0.55 -14.08
C PHE A 344 12.09 0.19 -14.38
N VAL A 345 12.24 0.76 -15.57
CA VAL A 345 13.46 1.48 -15.96
C VAL A 345 13.64 2.77 -15.14
N ILE A 346 12.57 3.52 -14.95
CA ILE A 346 12.58 4.73 -14.13
C ILE A 346 13.02 4.39 -12.70
N GLN A 347 12.44 3.35 -12.11
CA GLN A 347 12.78 2.96 -10.74
C GLN A 347 14.19 2.39 -10.61
N ALA A 348 14.75 1.75 -11.64
CA ALA A 348 16.13 1.31 -11.62
C ALA A 348 17.11 2.50 -11.45
N LEU A 349 16.87 3.60 -12.17
CA LEU A 349 17.66 4.81 -12.02
C LEU A 349 17.47 5.46 -10.65
N GLU A 350 16.22 5.57 -10.18
CA GLU A 350 15.93 6.20 -8.89
C GLU A 350 16.55 5.42 -7.71
N VAL A 351 16.52 4.07 -7.74
CA VAL A 351 17.23 3.24 -6.76
C VAL A 351 18.74 3.54 -6.77
N ALA A 352 19.34 3.69 -7.93
CA ALA A 352 20.75 4.02 -8.04
C ALA A 352 21.06 5.44 -7.50
N LYS A 353 20.20 6.43 -7.78
CA LYS A 353 20.33 7.80 -7.25
C LYS A 353 20.27 7.82 -5.72
N TYR A 354 19.34 7.07 -5.12
CA TYR A 354 19.18 7.01 -3.65
C TYR A 354 20.27 6.18 -2.96
N SER A 355 20.72 5.09 -3.58
CA SER A 355 21.71 4.18 -2.98
C SER A 355 23.15 4.52 -3.30
N GLY A 356 23.41 5.24 -4.40
CA GLY A 356 24.76 5.49 -4.94
C GLY A 356 25.39 4.27 -5.61
N ASP A 357 24.64 3.20 -5.86
CA ASP A 357 25.15 1.92 -6.35
C ASP A 357 25.03 1.83 -7.88
N ILE A 358 26.14 2.09 -8.56
CA ILE A 358 26.24 1.98 -10.04
C ILE A 358 26.36 0.51 -10.46
N ASP A 359 27.01 -0.34 -9.66
CA ASP A 359 27.24 -1.75 -10.02
C ASP A 359 25.90 -2.49 -10.17
N PHE A 360 24.90 -2.12 -9.39
CA PHE A 360 23.55 -2.60 -9.52
C PHE A 360 22.95 -2.36 -10.92
N LEU A 361 23.24 -1.23 -11.55
CA LEU A 361 22.75 -0.90 -12.89
C LEU A 361 23.41 -1.78 -13.97
N HIS A 362 24.67 -2.21 -13.77
CA HIS A 362 25.31 -3.16 -14.70
C HIS A 362 24.53 -4.46 -14.80
N ASP A 363 23.99 -4.97 -13.69
CA ASP A 363 23.21 -6.21 -13.67
C ASP A 363 21.86 -6.05 -14.42
N LEU A 364 21.26 -4.87 -14.38
CA LEU A 364 19.96 -4.59 -15.00
C LEU A 364 20.04 -4.09 -16.45
N TYR A 365 21.17 -3.55 -16.86
CA TYR A 365 21.30 -2.88 -18.16
C TYR A 365 20.87 -3.74 -19.36
N PRO A 366 21.20 -5.05 -19.43
CA PRO A 366 20.71 -5.90 -20.52
C PRO A 366 19.19 -5.92 -20.64
N ALA A 367 18.45 -6.01 -19.51
CA ALA A 367 17.01 -6.00 -19.50
C ALA A 367 16.44 -4.63 -19.87
N ILE A 368 17.05 -3.55 -19.36
CA ILE A 368 16.68 -2.17 -19.69
C ILE A 368 16.83 -1.95 -21.20
N LYS A 369 17.98 -2.34 -21.78
CA LYS A 369 18.22 -2.18 -23.21
C LYS A 369 17.22 -2.94 -24.06
N ILE A 370 16.96 -4.21 -23.76
CA ILE A 370 15.94 -5.02 -24.45
C ILE A 370 14.59 -4.33 -24.37
N SER A 371 14.20 -3.80 -23.21
CA SER A 371 12.88 -3.19 -23.03
C SER A 371 12.69 -1.94 -23.90
N ILE A 372 13.71 -1.09 -24.02
CA ILE A 372 13.64 0.14 -24.82
C ILE A 372 13.74 -0.18 -26.31
N ASP A 373 14.72 -0.97 -26.73
CA ASP A 373 14.93 -1.33 -28.15
C ASP A 373 13.69 -2.07 -28.72
N ALA A 374 13.07 -2.94 -27.92
CA ALA A 374 11.84 -3.64 -28.32
C ALA A 374 10.65 -2.66 -28.46
N SER A 375 10.54 -1.70 -27.55
CA SER A 375 9.48 -0.67 -27.59
C SER A 375 9.66 0.24 -28.80
N ILE A 376 10.88 0.66 -29.11
CA ILE A 376 11.19 1.48 -30.31
C ILE A 376 10.79 0.70 -31.57
N LYS A 377 11.20 -0.57 -31.66
CA LYS A 377 10.98 -1.37 -32.85
C LYS A 377 9.53 -1.72 -33.11
N ASN A 378 8.78 -2.06 -32.05
CA ASN A 378 7.47 -2.73 -32.19
C ASN A 378 6.27 -1.83 -31.94
N TYR A 379 6.45 -0.74 -31.16
CA TYR A 379 5.33 0.03 -30.63
C TYR A 379 5.47 1.55 -30.80
N THR A 380 6.63 2.06 -31.29
CA THR A 380 6.82 3.50 -31.46
C THR A 380 6.43 3.92 -32.88
N ASP A 381 5.60 4.96 -32.99
CA ASP A 381 5.20 5.54 -34.29
C ASP A 381 6.15 6.66 -34.77
N GLU A 382 5.85 7.24 -35.94
CA GLU A 382 6.68 8.27 -36.58
C GLU A 382 6.74 9.60 -35.80
N ASN A 383 5.80 9.85 -34.88
CA ASN A 383 5.80 11.01 -33.98
C ASN A 383 6.55 10.74 -32.67
N GLY A 384 7.05 9.54 -32.49
CA GLY A 384 7.73 9.08 -31.28
C GLY A 384 6.80 8.60 -30.19
N TYR A 385 5.49 8.49 -30.43
CA TYR A 385 4.52 7.99 -29.46
C TYR A 385 4.62 6.48 -29.25
N LEU A 386 4.53 6.03 -28.01
CA LEU A 386 4.35 4.64 -27.67
C LEU A 386 2.88 4.24 -27.87
N THR A 387 2.63 3.33 -28.80
CA THR A 387 1.29 2.81 -29.06
C THR A 387 0.97 1.60 -28.19
N HIS A 388 -0.31 1.40 -27.87
CA HIS A 388 -0.76 0.31 -27.00
C HIS A 388 -2.19 -0.13 -27.35
N ALA A 389 -2.65 -1.25 -26.80
CA ALA A 389 -4.05 -1.63 -26.87
C ALA A 389 -4.88 -0.78 -25.88
N ASP A 390 -6.16 -0.59 -26.17
CA ASP A 390 -7.04 0.35 -25.46
C ASP A 390 -6.99 0.21 -23.94
N ALA A 391 -7.11 -0.99 -23.38
CA ALA A 391 -7.10 -1.22 -21.93
C ALA A 391 -5.74 -1.71 -21.40
N ASP A 392 -4.64 -1.32 -22.02
CA ASP A 392 -3.27 -1.64 -21.58
C ASP A 392 -2.67 -0.56 -20.64
N THR A 393 -3.51 0.27 -20.02
CA THR A 393 -3.15 1.31 -19.06
C THR A 393 -3.63 0.94 -17.67
N TRP A 394 -3.42 1.81 -16.66
CA TRP A 394 -3.98 1.59 -15.33
C TRP A 394 -5.53 1.62 -15.29
N MET A 395 -6.16 2.20 -16.31
CA MET A 395 -7.61 2.17 -16.51
C MET A 395 -8.00 0.94 -17.36
N ASP A 396 -7.81 -0.26 -16.83
CA ASP A 396 -7.78 -1.52 -17.57
C ASP A 396 -9.04 -2.39 -17.42
N VAL A 397 -10.06 -1.91 -16.72
CA VAL A 397 -11.28 -2.69 -16.50
C VAL A 397 -12.01 -2.96 -17.83
N LYS A 398 -12.33 -4.24 -18.06
CA LYS A 398 -13.14 -4.70 -19.20
C LYS A 398 -14.32 -5.52 -18.71
N ARG A 399 -15.49 -5.23 -19.26
CA ARG A 399 -16.67 -6.05 -19.06
C ARG A 399 -17.06 -6.70 -20.40
N ASN A 400 -17.10 -8.03 -20.47
CA ASN A 400 -17.34 -8.77 -21.71
C ASN A 400 -16.39 -8.38 -22.86
N GLY A 401 -15.13 -8.07 -22.53
CA GLY A 401 -14.11 -7.65 -23.50
C GLY A 401 -14.19 -6.18 -23.94
N ILE A 402 -15.19 -5.43 -23.46
CA ILE A 402 -15.36 -4.01 -23.78
C ILE A 402 -14.72 -3.17 -22.66
N PRO A 403 -13.79 -2.25 -22.99
CA PRO A 403 -13.22 -1.32 -22.02
C PRO A 403 -14.29 -0.45 -21.36
N GLY A 404 -14.25 -0.35 -20.02
CA GLY A 404 -15.14 0.53 -19.26
C GLY A 404 -14.74 2.01 -19.38
N SER A 405 -13.47 2.26 -19.65
CA SER A 405 -12.88 3.58 -19.83
C SER A 405 -11.92 3.54 -21.01
N PRO A 406 -12.40 3.64 -22.27
CA PRO A 406 -11.55 3.59 -23.44
C PRO A 406 -10.43 4.63 -23.42
N ARG A 407 -9.19 4.23 -23.74
CA ARG A 407 -8.01 5.07 -23.74
C ARG A 407 -7.33 5.13 -25.11
N GLY A 408 -8.05 4.80 -26.18
CA GLY A 408 -7.52 4.81 -27.55
C GLY A 408 -6.29 3.91 -27.70
N ASN A 409 -5.26 4.42 -28.36
CA ASN A 409 -3.98 3.70 -28.47
C ASN A 409 -2.73 4.56 -28.17
N ARG A 410 -2.93 5.77 -27.68
CA ARG A 410 -1.88 6.72 -27.27
C ARG A 410 -2.38 7.50 -26.04
N ALA A 411 -2.45 6.85 -24.87
CA ALA A 411 -2.82 7.50 -23.63
C ALA A 411 -1.72 8.48 -23.17
N ASN A 412 -2.11 9.60 -22.60
CA ASN A 412 -1.19 10.67 -22.21
C ASN A 412 -0.20 10.24 -21.12
N ASP A 413 -0.65 9.53 -20.11
CA ASP A 413 0.18 8.98 -19.04
C ASP A 413 1.18 7.92 -19.56
N ILE A 414 0.80 7.15 -20.59
CA ILE A 414 1.73 6.23 -21.26
C ILE A 414 2.83 6.99 -21.98
N GLN A 415 2.51 8.13 -22.62
CA GLN A 415 3.54 8.98 -23.25
C GLN A 415 4.49 9.58 -22.22
N ALA A 416 3.96 10.00 -21.07
CA ALA A 416 4.79 10.51 -19.98
C ALA A 416 5.73 9.43 -19.41
N LEU A 417 5.22 8.21 -19.22
CA LEU A 417 6.03 7.07 -18.79
C LEU A 417 7.09 6.68 -19.84
N TRP A 418 6.74 6.70 -21.12
CA TRP A 418 7.67 6.43 -22.20
C TRP A 418 8.79 7.47 -22.27
N HIS A 419 8.46 8.75 -22.13
CA HIS A 419 9.46 9.82 -22.01
C HIS A 419 10.41 9.58 -20.83
N GLY A 420 9.84 9.25 -19.66
CA GLY A 420 10.61 8.91 -18.46
C GLY A 420 11.52 7.69 -18.67
N GLN A 421 11.04 6.64 -19.36
CA GLN A 421 11.84 5.45 -19.70
C GLN A 421 13.01 5.80 -20.62
N LEU A 422 12.77 6.59 -21.66
CA LEU A 422 13.80 7.03 -22.59
C LEU A 422 14.87 7.90 -21.91
N THR A 423 14.43 8.83 -21.07
CA THR A 423 15.32 9.73 -20.33
C THR A 423 16.16 8.96 -19.31
N ALA A 424 15.52 8.13 -18.48
CA ALA A 424 16.22 7.29 -17.50
C ALA A 424 17.15 6.28 -18.19
N GLY A 425 16.68 5.64 -19.26
CA GLY A 425 17.49 4.71 -20.05
C GLY A 425 18.72 5.38 -20.67
N SER A 426 18.57 6.60 -21.22
CA SER A 426 19.67 7.40 -21.77
C SER A 426 20.71 7.74 -20.70
N GLU A 427 20.28 8.12 -19.49
CA GLU A 427 21.20 8.38 -18.36
C GLU A 427 21.94 7.10 -17.94
N ILE A 428 21.23 5.98 -17.80
CA ILE A 428 21.83 4.68 -17.50
C ILE A 428 22.81 4.26 -18.60
N ALA A 429 22.45 4.40 -19.87
CA ALA A 429 23.32 4.03 -20.99
C ALA A 429 24.65 4.84 -20.98
N ARG A 430 24.61 6.14 -20.66
CA ARG A 430 25.82 6.96 -20.48
C ARG A 430 26.70 6.41 -19.35
N LEU A 431 26.11 6.05 -18.22
CA LEU A 431 26.83 5.44 -17.09
C LEU A 431 27.48 4.10 -17.47
N MET A 432 26.82 3.34 -18.35
CA MET A 432 27.34 2.06 -18.88
C MET A 432 28.31 2.22 -20.04
N GLY A 433 28.56 3.44 -20.53
CA GLY A 433 29.43 3.72 -21.67
C GLY A 433 28.83 3.43 -23.05
N ASP A 434 27.53 3.14 -23.14
CA ASP A 434 26.80 2.94 -24.40
C ASP A 434 26.27 4.29 -24.92
N THR A 435 27.19 5.08 -25.49
CA THR A 435 26.87 6.43 -25.98
C THR A 435 25.90 6.41 -27.16
N ALA A 436 25.90 5.38 -27.98
CA ALA A 436 25.03 5.26 -29.15
C ALA A 436 23.56 5.12 -28.71
N SER A 437 23.27 4.21 -27.80
CA SER A 437 21.92 4.06 -27.22
C SER A 437 21.50 5.32 -26.46
N ALA A 438 22.41 5.95 -25.73
CA ALA A 438 22.12 7.17 -24.99
C ALA A 438 21.69 8.34 -25.90
N GLU A 439 22.37 8.53 -27.03
CA GLU A 439 22.03 9.58 -28.01
C GLU A 439 20.72 9.27 -28.74
N GLU A 440 20.51 8.04 -29.18
CA GLU A 440 19.28 7.61 -29.85
C GLU A 440 18.05 7.82 -28.95
N TRP A 441 18.10 7.32 -27.70
CA TRP A 441 16.98 7.42 -26.76
C TRP A 441 16.70 8.86 -26.33
N SER A 442 17.75 9.67 -26.11
CA SER A 442 17.60 11.10 -25.81
C SER A 442 16.98 11.87 -26.99
N GLY A 443 17.39 11.56 -28.22
CA GLY A 443 16.82 12.15 -29.43
C GLY A 443 15.32 11.83 -29.58
N LEU A 444 14.96 10.58 -29.32
CA LEU A 444 13.54 10.14 -29.35
C LEU A 444 12.72 10.79 -28.24
N ALA A 445 13.26 10.93 -27.02
CA ALA A 445 12.60 11.65 -25.94
C ALA A 445 12.31 13.13 -26.32
N THR A 446 13.24 13.79 -26.99
CA THR A 446 13.07 15.16 -27.49
C THR A 446 11.98 15.25 -28.56
N LEU A 447 11.98 14.31 -29.51
CA LEU A 447 10.91 14.24 -30.53
C LEU A 447 9.54 14.04 -29.87
N LEU A 448 9.43 13.08 -28.96
CA LEU A 448 8.20 12.78 -28.22
C LEU A 448 7.67 14.01 -27.49
N ALA A 449 8.50 14.73 -26.73
CA ALA A 449 8.08 15.93 -26.01
C ALA A 449 7.55 17.02 -26.95
N SER A 450 8.24 17.24 -28.08
CA SER A 450 7.82 18.23 -29.09
C SER A 450 6.49 17.85 -29.75
N SER A 451 6.30 16.57 -30.05
CA SER A 451 5.05 16.04 -30.62
C SER A 451 3.90 16.15 -29.61
N PHE A 452 4.18 15.78 -28.34
CA PHE A 452 3.19 15.83 -27.26
C PHE A 452 2.67 17.23 -27.00
N GLU A 453 3.53 18.22 -26.86
CA GLU A 453 3.12 19.62 -26.63
C GLU A 453 2.26 20.14 -27.78
N ARG A 454 2.55 19.75 -29.03
CA ARG A 454 1.76 20.11 -30.22
C ARG A 454 0.38 19.45 -30.25
N ASP A 455 0.29 18.16 -29.93
CA ASP A 455 -0.89 17.34 -30.23
C ASP A 455 -1.82 17.14 -29.02
N TYR A 456 -1.30 17.26 -27.77
CA TYR A 456 -2.09 17.02 -26.56
C TYR A 456 -2.48 18.29 -25.81
N CYS A 457 -1.77 19.42 -25.97
CA CYS A 457 -1.99 20.59 -25.14
C CYS A 457 -3.02 21.56 -25.73
N ALA A 458 -4.25 21.53 -25.21
CA ALA A 458 -5.29 22.49 -25.50
C ALA A 458 -5.14 23.71 -24.58
N LYS A 459 -4.25 24.65 -24.96
CA LYS A 459 -3.81 25.76 -24.09
C LYS A 459 -4.97 26.68 -23.67
N ASP A 460 -5.90 26.95 -24.58
CA ASP A 460 -7.07 27.79 -24.32
C ASP A 460 -8.10 27.15 -23.38
N GLU A 461 -8.07 25.82 -23.27
CA GLU A 461 -8.96 25.01 -22.42
C GLU A 461 -8.31 24.61 -21.09
N ALA A 462 -7.04 24.92 -20.85
CA ALA A 462 -6.24 24.39 -19.73
C ALA A 462 -6.41 22.87 -19.58
N LEU A 463 -6.21 22.14 -20.69
CA LEU A 463 -6.45 20.70 -20.79
C LEU A 463 -5.31 20.02 -21.53
N ILE A 464 -4.79 18.96 -20.96
CA ILE A 464 -3.99 17.96 -21.67
C ILE A 464 -4.93 16.80 -22.01
N TYR A 465 -5.18 16.59 -23.30
CA TYR A 465 -6.07 15.52 -23.79
C TYR A 465 -5.72 14.17 -23.17
N ASP A 466 -6.74 13.39 -22.78
CA ASP A 466 -6.54 12.09 -22.11
C ASP A 466 -5.82 11.09 -22.99
N HIS A 467 -6.18 11.02 -24.26
CA HIS A 467 -5.52 10.18 -25.24
C HIS A 467 -5.74 10.68 -26.67
N LEU A 468 -4.98 10.15 -27.61
CA LEU A 468 -5.27 10.19 -29.03
C LEU A 468 -5.76 8.81 -29.48
N ASN A 469 -6.80 8.84 -30.33
CA ASN A 469 -7.28 7.65 -31.04
C ASN A 469 -6.32 7.25 -32.18
N SER A 470 -6.53 6.08 -32.77
CA SER A 470 -5.68 5.57 -33.86
C SER A 470 -5.69 6.48 -35.12
N ASP A 471 -6.76 7.25 -35.33
CA ASP A 471 -6.88 8.23 -36.40
C ASP A 471 -6.30 9.62 -36.01
N GLY A 472 -5.74 9.76 -34.82
CA GLY A 472 -5.17 11.01 -34.28
C GLY A 472 -6.20 11.94 -33.66
N THR A 473 -7.48 11.59 -33.59
CA THR A 473 -8.48 12.42 -32.91
C THR A 473 -8.28 12.42 -31.38
N PRO A 474 -8.29 13.61 -30.73
CA PRO A 474 -8.09 13.67 -29.28
C PRO A 474 -9.37 13.37 -28.50
N ASP A 475 -9.22 12.73 -27.34
CA ASP A 475 -10.27 12.60 -26.33
C ASP A 475 -10.19 13.75 -25.32
N LYS A 476 -11.33 14.36 -25.01
CA LYS A 476 -11.44 15.52 -24.13
C LYS A 476 -11.95 15.20 -22.73
N GLN A 477 -12.08 13.93 -22.35
CA GLN A 477 -12.47 13.56 -21.01
C GLN A 477 -11.48 14.12 -19.99
N PHE A 478 -12.02 14.77 -18.96
CA PHE A 478 -11.20 15.44 -17.97
C PHE A 478 -10.85 14.44 -16.84
N ARG A 479 -9.60 13.95 -16.88
CA ARG A 479 -9.09 12.88 -16.04
C ARG A 479 -7.79 13.31 -15.33
N PRO A 480 -7.41 12.68 -14.20
CA PRO A 480 -6.21 13.04 -13.44
C PRO A 480 -4.90 12.70 -14.16
N ASN A 481 -4.94 11.88 -15.21
CA ASN A 481 -3.76 11.41 -15.95
C ASN A 481 -2.86 12.55 -16.44
N GLN A 482 -3.43 13.72 -16.75
CA GLN A 482 -2.71 14.91 -17.18
C GLN A 482 -1.69 15.44 -16.16
N LEU A 483 -1.85 15.12 -14.87
CA LEU A 483 -0.86 15.48 -13.82
C LEU A 483 0.50 14.82 -14.01
N TYR A 484 0.56 13.69 -14.72
CA TYR A 484 1.79 12.95 -14.97
C TYR A 484 2.58 13.43 -16.18
N CYS A 485 2.02 14.38 -16.96
CA CYS A 485 2.54 14.78 -18.28
C CYS A 485 3.41 16.04 -18.26
N PHE A 486 3.64 16.65 -17.09
CA PHE A 486 4.26 17.98 -16.99
C PHE A 486 5.72 18.04 -17.48
N GLU A 487 6.43 16.92 -17.45
CA GLU A 487 7.78 16.80 -17.99
C GLU A 487 7.84 16.83 -19.53
N LEU A 488 6.69 16.64 -20.19
CA LEU A 488 6.51 16.75 -21.65
C LEU A 488 6.09 18.14 -22.11
N VAL A 489 5.87 19.07 -21.19
CA VAL A 489 5.31 20.41 -21.46
C VAL A 489 6.25 21.48 -20.96
N ASN A 490 6.65 22.43 -21.84
CA ASN A 490 7.56 23.52 -21.48
C ASN A 490 6.84 24.78 -20.98
N ASP A 491 5.54 24.94 -21.29
CA ASP A 491 4.74 26.11 -20.93
C ASP A 491 4.31 26.06 -19.45
N ASP A 492 5.04 26.78 -18.61
CA ASP A 492 4.82 26.77 -17.17
C ASP A 492 3.49 27.41 -16.76
N GLN A 493 3.07 28.47 -17.46
CA GLN A 493 1.75 29.09 -17.20
C GLN A 493 0.61 28.13 -17.53
N PHE A 494 0.72 27.39 -18.63
CA PHE A 494 -0.25 26.35 -18.98
C PHE A 494 -0.32 25.25 -17.93
N LYS A 495 0.84 24.77 -17.43
CA LYS A 495 0.88 23.77 -16.34
C LYS A 495 0.21 24.27 -15.06
N GLN A 496 0.40 25.54 -14.69
CA GLN A 496 -0.30 26.15 -13.56
C GLN A 496 -1.81 26.14 -13.75
N MET A 497 -2.30 26.51 -14.94
CA MET A 497 -3.72 26.50 -15.25
C MET A 497 -4.31 25.09 -15.22
N VAL A 498 -3.58 24.09 -15.76
CA VAL A 498 -3.97 22.67 -15.68
C VAL A 498 -4.03 22.20 -14.21
N THR A 499 -3.02 22.54 -13.40
CA THR A 499 -2.99 22.20 -11.98
C THR A 499 -4.20 22.76 -11.24
N ARG A 500 -4.50 24.04 -11.41
CA ARG A 500 -5.69 24.66 -10.82
C ARG A 500 -6.97 23.95 -11.23
N ARG A 501 -7.15 23.74 -12.53
CA ARG A 501 -8.35 23.14 -13.07
C ARG A 501 -8.55 21.70 -12.58
N VAL A 502 -7.48 20.88 -12.55
CA VAL A 502 -7.53 19.53 -11.98
C VAL A 502 -7.92 19.57 -10.49
N TRP A 503 -7.36 20.52 -9.74
CA TRP A 503 -7.69 20.64 -8.32
C TRP A 503 -9.16 20.96 -8.10
N GLU A 504 -9.69 21.94 -8.81
CA GLU A 504 -11.08 22.41 -8.65
C GLU A 504 -12.13 21.45 -9.23
N GLU A 505 -11.77 20.60 -10.22
CA GLU A 505 -12.73 19.73 -10.91
C GLU A 505 -12.61 18.25 -10.54
N LEU A 506 -11.46 17.79 -9.99
CA LEU A 506 -11.22 16.36 -9.69
C LEU A 506 -10.82 16.11 -8.24
N VAL A 507 -10.27 17.10 -7.50
CA VAL A 507 -9.74 16.85 -6.16
C VAL A 507 -10.78 17.19 -5.11
N TYR A 508 -11.41 16.17 -4.56
CA TYR A 508 -12.32 16.27 -3.42
C TYR A 508 -11.54 16.25 -2.10
N PRO A 509 -12.15 16.66 -0.97
CA PRO A 509 -11.51 16.56 0.35
C PRO A 509 -11.00 15.15 0.72
N TRP A 510 -11.50 14.11 0.07
CA TRP A 510 -11.16 12.71 0.30
C TRP A 510 -10.34 12.05 -0.81
N GLY A 511 -9.97 12.81 -1.85
CA GLY A 511 -9.06 12.34 -2.89
C GLY A 511 -9.44 12.73 -4.31
N VAL A 512 -8.69 12.18 -5.27
CA VAL A 512 -8.76 12.54 -6.68
C VAL A 512 -9.69 11.60 -7.44
N ALA A 513 -10.72 12.15 -8.06
CA ALA A 513 -11.66 11.41 -8.91
C ALA A 513 -11.02 11.05 -10.27
N SER A 514 -11.39 9.89 -10.79
CA SER A 514 -10.89 9.37 -12.07
C SER A 514 -11.52 10.03 -13.32
N LEU A 515 -12.61 10.81 -13.13
CA LEU A 515 -13.32 11.54 -14.18
C LEU A 515 -14.01 12.74 -13.53
N ALA A 516 -14.13 13.84 -14.27
CA ALA A 516 -14.83 15.04 -13.80
C ALA A 516 -16.35 14.79 -13.67
N GLN A 517 -16.95 15.39 -12.64
CA GLN A 517 -18.37 15.16 -12.31
C GLN A 517 -19.36 15.66 -13.36
N TRP A 518 -18.97 16.57 -14.23
CA TRP A 518 -19.82 17.07 -15.33
C TRP A 518 -19.81 16.16 -16.58
N ASP A 519 -18.91 15.16 -16.64
CA ASP A 519 -18.87 14.22 -17.75
C ASP A 519 -20.11 13.29 -17.70
N PRO A 520 -20.78 13.04 -18.84
CA PRO A 520 -21.97 12.18 -18.88
C PRO A 520 -21.73 10.73 -18.42
N GLN A 521 -20.49 10.26 -18.43
CA GLN A 521 -20.12 8.92 -17.97
C GLN A 521 -19.74 8.88 -16.49
N PHE A 522 -19.82 10.01 -15.77
CA PHE A 522 -19.45 10.05 -14.37
C PHE A 522 -20.42 9.24 -13.49
N HIS A 523 -19.85 8.41 -12.62
CA HIS A 523 -20.55 7.59 -11.64
C HIS A 523 -19.95 7.87 -10.25
N PRO A 524 -20.68 8.55 -9.34
CA PRO A 524 -20.11 9.10 -8.11
C PRO A 524 -19.80 8.08 -7.01
N GLN A 525 -20.31 6.85 -7.10
CA GLN A 525 -20.19 5.82 -6.06
C GLN A 525 -19.73 4.50 -6.67
N HIS A 526 -18.57 3.99 -6.24
CA HIS A 526 -17.93 2.83 -6.85
C HIS A 526 -18.82 1.58 -6.82
N GLU A 527 -19.36 1.23 -5.66
CA GLU A 527 -20.16 0.01 -5.48
C GLU A 527 -21.60 0.36 -5.15
N ASN A 528 -22.34 0.76 -6.16
CA ASN A 528 -23.77 1.04 -6.02
C ASN A 528 -24.63 0.14 -6.93
N TRP A 529 -24.59 -1.16 -6.64
CA TRP A 529 -25.26 -2.22 -7.38
C TRP A 529 -26.77 -2.00 -7.62
N HIS A 530 -27.39 -1.11 -6.85
CA HIS A 530 -28.80 -0.78 -7.05
C HIS A 530 -29.05 -0.01 -8.35
N TYR A 531 -28.06 0.75 -8.82
CA TYR A 531 -28.21 1.61 -9.99
C TYR A 531 -27.33 1.19 -11.17
N TYR A 532 -26.15 0.63 -10.94
CA TYR A 532 -25.17 0.28 -11.98
C TYR A 532 -24.14 -0.76 -11.51
N HIS A 533 -23.47 -1.39 -12.44
CA HIS A 533 -22.38 -2.28 -12.14
C HIS A 533 -21.15 -1.48 -11.62
N LYS A 534 -20.41 -2.02 -10.67
CA LYS A 534 -19.24 -1.34 -10.10
C LYS A 534 -18.19 -0.94 -11.15
N ASP A 535 -18.03 -1.75 -12.22
CA ASP A 535 -17.06 -1.49 -13.28
C ASP A 535 -17.42 -0.25 -14.11
N ASP A 536 -18.68 0.19 -14.14
CA ASP A 536 -19.09 1.42 -14.81
C ASP A 536 -18.54 2.65 -14.09
N ALA A 537 -18.39 2.57 -12.77
CA ALA A 537 -17.83 3.63 -11.92
C ALA A 537 -16.31 3.54 -11.74
N TYR A 538 -15.72 2.34 -11.88
CA TYR A 538 -14.37 2.03 -11.40
C TYR A 538 -13.29 3.03 -11.88
N HIS A 539 -13.31 3.41 -13.17
CA HIS A 539 -12.46 4.45 -13.73
C HIS A 539 -13.24 5.68 -14.25
N ASN A 540 -14.53 5.80 -13.91
CA ASN A 540 -15.39 6.89 -14.36
C ASN A 540 -16.08 7.58 -13.17
N GLY A 541 -15.29 8.08 -12.23
CA GLY A 541 -15.75 8.83 -11.07
C GLY A 541 -15.13 8.38 -9.77
N THR A 542 -14.94 7.07 -9.55
CA THR A 542 -14.28 6.54 -8.35
C THR A 542 -12.99 7.28 -8.03
N ILE A 543 -12.82 7.64 -6.76
CA ILE A 543 -11.58 8.18 -6.22
C ILE A 543 -10.52 7.08 -6.22
N TRP A 544 -9.34 7.36 -6.75
CA TRP A 544 -8.16 6.52 -6.68
C TRP A 544 -7.09 7.20 -5.86
N LEU A 545 -6.86 6.72 -4.65
CA LEU A 545 -6.05 7.42 -3.66
C LEU A 545 -4.58 7.59 -4.04
N TRP A 546 -4.04 6.74 -4.92
CA TRP A 546 -2.67 6.90 -5.39
C TRP A 546 -2.45 8.19 -6.20
N ASN A 547 -3.49 8.70 -6.89
CA ASN A 547 -3.41 9.98 -7.62
C ASN A 547 -3.24 11.20 -6.69
N ASN A 548 -3.54 11.04 -5.40
CA ASN A 548 -3.39 12.11 -4.42
C ASN A 548 -1.94 12.61 -4.34
N GLY A 549 -0.95 11.68 -4.47
CA GLY A 549 0.47 12.03 -4.47
C GLY A 549 0.83 13.00 -5.59
N ALA A 550 0.38 12.72 -6.82
CA ALA A 550 0.62 13.60 -7.96
C ALA A 550 -0.11 14.95 -7.80
N ALA A 551 -1.36 14.96 -7.33
CA ALA A 551 -2.11 16.20 -7.13
C ALA A 551 -1.43 17.10 -6.09
N MET A 552 -1.03 16.56 -4.94
CA MET A 552 -0.28 17.30 -3.92
C MET A 552 1.06 17.80 -4.46
N GLN A 553 1.79 16.97 -5.20
CA GLN A 553 3.06 17.33 -5.82
C GLN A 553 2.91 18.59 -6.67
N ARG A 554 1.96 18.61 -7.63
CA ARG A 554 1.79 19.75 -8.53
C ARG A 554 1.37 21.02 -7.80
N MET A 555 0.53 20.91 -6.77
CA MET A 555 0.18 22.05 -5.91
C MET A 555 1.41 22.62 -5.19
N ILE A 556 2.24 21.74 -4.59
CA ILE A 556 3.44 22.15 -3.86
C ILE A 556 4.47 22.79 -4.80
N GLU A 557 4.67 22.26 -6.01
CA GLU A 557 5.57 22.81 -7.03
C GLU A 557 5.21 24.26 -7.40
N TYR A 558 3.96 24.65 -7.25
CA TYR A 558 3.49 26.03 -7.49
C TYR A 558 3.21 26.81 -6.20
N GLY A 559 3.80 26.42 -5.09
CA GLY A 559 3.72 27.11 -3.81
C GLY A 559 2.38 26.99 -3.08
N GLN A 560 1.46 26.15 -3.59
CA GLN A 560 0.14 25.92 -2.98
C GLN A 560 0.23 24.83 -1.88
N VAL A 561 1.02 25.07 -0.84
CA VAL A 561 1.33 24.11 0.22
C VAL A 561 0.10 23.80 1.07
N GLU A 562 -0.67 24.81 1.48
CA GLU A 562 -1.79 24.65 2.41
C GLU A 562 -2.96 23.82 1.83
N PRO A 563 -3.42 24.01 0.59
CA PRO A 563 -4.41 23.11 0.01
C PRO A 563 -3.92 21.66 -0.09
N ALA A 564 -2.66 21.44 -0.48
CA ALA A 564 -2.06 20.11 -0.50
C ALA A 564 -2.00 19.49 0.91
N TRP A 565 -1.69 20.30 1.93
CA TRP A 565 -1.65 19.90 3.32
C TRP A 565 -3.02 19.47 3.85
N GLU A 566 -4.10 20.16 3.48
CA GLU A 566 -5.46 19.76 3.86
C GLU A 566 -5.81 18.36 3.32
N LEU A 567 -5.49 18.08 2.06
CA LEU A 567 -5.68 16.74 1.48
C LEU A 567 -4.81 15.69 2.23
N PHE A 568 -3.57 16.03 2.53
CA PHE A 568 -2.65 15.15 3.27
C PHE A 568 -3.17 14.80 4.67
N LYS A 569 -3.68 15.78 5.43
CA LYS A 569 -4.31 15.55 6.74
C LYS A 569 -5.53 14.64 6.67
N ASN A 570 -6.34 14.80 5.63
CA ASN A 570 -7.51 13.96 5.41
C ASN A 570 -7.12 12.49 5.17
N MET A 571 -6.00 12.25 4.48
CA MET A 571 -5.46 10.89 4.32
C MET A 571 -4.90 10.34 5.63
N ASN A 572 -4.19 11.14 6.42
CA ASN A 572 -3.76 10.76 7.77
C ASN A 572 -4.94 10.34 8.66
N ARG A 573 -6.04 11.12 8.61
CA ARG A 573 -7.27 10.78 9.32
C ARG A 573 -7.81 9.42 8.87
N GLN A 574 -7.86 9.15 7.56
CA GLN A 574 -8.30 7.87 7.04
C GLN A 574 -7.43 6.72 7.59
N ALA A 575 -6.12 6.81 7.50
CA ALA A 575 -5.20 5.77 7.96
C ALA A 575 -5.36 5.46 9.45
N LEU A 576 -5.57 6.49 10.28
CA LEU A 576 -5.65 6.31 11.73
C LEU A 576 -7.05 5.91 12.22
N ASN A 577 -8.13 6.43 11.59
CA ASN A 577 -9.47 6.33 12.16
C ASN A 577 -10.45 5.53 11.32
N GLU A 578 -10.07 5.08 10.11
CA GLU A 578 -11.01 4.45 9.19
C GLU A 578 -10.40 3.21 8.50
N GLY A 579 -11.25 2.27 8.05
CA GLY A 579 -10.84 1.06 7.32
C GLY A 579 -9.81 0.21 8.05
N ALA A 580 -8.84 -0.32 7.32
CA ALA A 580 -7.74 -1.06 7.94
C ALA A 580 -6.83 -0.14 8.74
N VAL A 581 -6.49 -0.57 9.95
CA VAL A 581 -5.66 0.23 10.87
C VAL A 581 -4.30 0.50 10.26
N GLY A 582 -3.94 1.78 10.19
CA GLY A 582 -2.63 2.22 9.72
C GLY A 582 -2.46 2.17 8.20
N SER A 583 -3.54 2.16 7.42
CA SER A 583 -3.47 2.02 5.97
C SER A 583 -4.49 2.88 5.23
N LEU A 584 -4.18 3.17 3.97
CA LEU A 584 -5.07 3.78 2.99
C LEU A 584 -5.66 2.70 2.09
N SER A 585 -6.95 2.86 1.72
CA SER A 585 -7.62 1.98 0.76
C SER A 585 -7.18 2.27 -0.68
N GLU A 586 -7.57 1.38 -1.58
CA GLU A 586 -7.40 1.58 -3.02
C GLU A 586 -8.26 2.73 -3.52
N ASN A 587 -9.54 2.66 -3.20
CA ASN A 587 -10.58 3.52 -3.71
C ASN A 587 -11.46 4.13 -2.62
N ALA A 588 -12.22 5.14 -3.02
CA ALA A 588 -13.36 5.68 -2.30
C ALA A 588 -14.44 6.17 -3.28
N ASP A 589 -15.66 6.31 -2.79
CA ASP A 589 -16.71 6.99 -3.54
C ASP A 589 -16.29 8.46 -3.79
N ALA A 590 -16.66 9.04 -4.93
CA ALA A 590 -16.43 10.47 -5.17
C ALA A 590 -17.41 11.32 -4.38
N HIS A 591 -18.64 10.84 -4.16
CA HIS A 591 -19.64 11.57 -3.41
C HIS A 591 -20.14 10.75 -2.20
N PRO A 592 -20.40 11.42 -1.06
CA PRO A 592 -21.03 10.78 0.10
C PRO A 592 -22.36 10.15 -0.27
N ARG A 593 -22.70 9.05 0.39
CA ARG A 593 -24.04 8.44 0.28
C ARG A 593 -25.05 9.21 1.10
N GLU A 594 -26.34 9.00 0.82
CA GLU A 594 -27.41 9.68 1.53
C GLU A 594 -27.24 9.54 3.06
N GLY A 595 -27.32 10.67 3.77
CA GLY A 595 -27.14 10.73 5.22
C GLY A 595 -25.71 10.62 5.73
N GLN A 596 -24.70 10.51 4.86
CA GLN A 596 -23.28 10.47 5.23
C GLN A 596 -22.61 11.83 5.00
N SER A 597 -21.73 12.22 5.91
CA SER A 597 -20.88 13.43 5.78
C SER A 597 -19.51 13.13 5.15
N TRP A 598 -19.18 11.86 4.98
CA TRP A 598 -17.92 11.38 4.41
C TRP A 598 -18.17 10.21 3.44
N VAL A 599 -17.23 9.88 2.61
CA VAL A 599 -17.38 8.87 1.56
C VAL A 599 -17.11 7.45 2.05
N LYS A 600 -17.76 6.46 1.41
CA LYS A 600 -17.45 5.04 1.59
C LYS A 600 -16.12 4.72 0.90
N ARG A 601 -15.27 3.99 1.58
CA ARG A 601 -14.07 3.37 0.99
C ARG A 601 -14.44 2.08 0.28
N SER A 602 -13.65 1.74 -0.73
CA SER A 602 -13.82 0.52 -1.51
C SER A 602 -12.47 0.04 -2.07
N GLY A 603 -12.48 -1.05 -2.84
CA GLY A 603 -11.25 -1.72 -3.22
C GLY A 603 -10.57 -2.39 -2.04
N THR A 604 -9.29 -2.73 -2.14
CA THR A 604 -8.53 -3.28 -1.01
C THR A 604 -8.29 -2.20 0.05
N PHE A 605 -8.27 -2.61 1.33
CA PHE A 605 -8.12 -1.68 2.44
C PHE A 605 -6.68 -1.45 2.87
N LEU A 606 -5.75 -2.33 2.47
CA LEU A 606 -4.31 -2.13 2.58
C LEU A 606 -3.73 -2.05 1.17
N GLN A 607 -3.70 -0.87 0.58
CA GLN A 607 -3.27 -0.70 -0.81
C GLN A 607 -1.87 -0.09 -0.90
N ALA A 608 -0.95 -0.79 -1.57
CA ALA A 608 0.46 -0.41 -1.63
C ALA A 608 0.66 0.99 -2.23
N TRP A 609 0.16 1.24 -3.44
CA TRP A 609 0.41 2.51 -4.11
C TRP A 609 -0.21 3.72 -3.41
N SER A 610 -1.37 3.57 -2.75
CA SER A 610 -1.99 4.66 -1.98
C SER A 610 -1.12 5.08 -0.80
N ASN A 611 -0.63 4.10 -0.04
CA ASN A 611 0.27 4.32 1.10
C ASN A 611 1.63 4.86 0.64
N ALA A 612 2.20 4.30 -0.42
CA ALA A 612 3.49 4.70 -0.95
C ALA A 612 3.49 6.14 -1.48
N GLU A 613 2.47 6.53 -2.25
CA GLU A 613 2.34 7.89 -2.77
C GLU A 613 2.16 8.93 -1.66
N HIS A 614 1.52 8.55 -0.57
CA HIS A 614 1.41 9.40 0.61
C HIS A 614 2.78 9.64 1.28
N LEU A 615 3.59 8.58 1.47
CA LEU A 615 4.97 8.72 1.97
C LEU A 615 5.85 9.51 0.98
N ARG A 616 5.73 9.24 -0.32
CA ARG A 616 6.46 9.98 -1.36
C ARG A 616 6.15 11.47 -1.29
N ALA A 617 4.87 11.84 -1.20
CA ALA A 617 4.46 13.24 -1.08
C ALA A 617 5.08 13.91 0.15
N TRP A 618 5.10 13.22 1.31
CA TRP A 618 5.72 13.75 2.52
C TRP A 618 7.22 13.99 2.34
N TYR A 619 7.99 12.96 2.00
CA TYR A 619 9.45 13.06 1.99
C TYR A 619 10.00 13.83 0.78
N GLN A 620 9.46 13.60 -0.41
CA GLN A 620 9.99 14.21 -1.65
C GLN A 620 9.44 15.59 -1.95
N HIS A 621 8.24 15.95 -1.42
CA HIS A 621 7.61 17.22 -1.75
C HIS A 621 7.42 18.13 -0.54
N PHE A 622 6.82 17.70 0.58
CA PHE A 622 6.75 18.55 1.76
C PHE A 622 8.14 18.79 2.39
N LEU A 623 8.94 17.75 2.60
CA LEU A 623 10.32 17.90 3.08
C LEU A 623 11.30 18.26 1.96
N GLY A 624 10.96 17.98 0.72
CA GLY A 624 11.74 18.29 -0.47
C GLY A 624 13.04 17.51 -0.60
N ILE A 625 13.15 16.31 -0.02
CA ILE A 625 14.39 15.51 0.00
C ILE A 625 14.55 14.77 -1.32
N ARG A 626 15.54 15.16 -2.13
CA ARG A 626 15.83 14.60 -3.48
C ARG A 626 17.30 14.23 -3.61
N PRO A 627 17.70 13.00 -3.24
CA PRO A 627 19.06 12.53 -3.40
C PRO A 627 19.39 12.22 -4.87
N ASN A 628 20.59 12.58 -5.30
CA ASN A 628 21.24 12.09 -6.50
C ASN A 628 22.70 11.76 -6.17
N LEU A 629 22.92 10.61 -5.54
CA LEU A 629 24.26 10.18 -5.15
C LEU A 629 25.13 9.79 -6.35
N LEU A 630 24.57 9.58 -7.54
CA LEU A 630 25.35 9.39 -8.77
C LEU A 630 26.10 10.67 -9.15
N GLU A 631 25.57 11.83 -8.80
CA GLU A 631 26.22 13.14 -8.94
C GLU A 631 26.88 13.62 -7.64
N GLY A 632 26.77 12.85 -6.54
CA GLY A 632 27.28 13.24 -5.23
C GLY A 632 26.47 14.39 -4.59
N LYS A 633 25.18 14.51 -4.87
CA LYS A 633 24.33 15.63 -4.43
C LYS A 633 23.06 15.18 -3.73
N ILE A 634 22.59 16.03 -2.82
CA ILE A 634 21.25 15.97 -2.21
C ILE A 634 20.63 17.36 -2.28
N VAL A 635 19.56 17.51 -3.04
CA VAL A 635 18.78 18.75 -3.08
C VAL A 635 17.68 18.70 -2.03
N ILE A 636 17.52 19.78 -1.28
CA ILE A 636 16.47 19.96 -0.26
C ILE A 636 15.67 21.20 -0.63
N GLU A 637 14.40 21.02 -0.96
CA GLU A 637 13.44 22.07 -1.30
C GLU A 637 12.25 22.01 -0.33
N PRO A 638 12.36 22.57 0.89
CA PRO A 638 11.34 22.42 1.92
C PRO A 638 10.07 23.20 1.59
N HIS A 639 8.92 22.55 1.79
CA HIS A 639 7.57 23.15 1.68
C HIS A 639 6.77 22.78 2.92
N ILE A 640 7.25 23.24 4.08
CA ILE A 640 6.67 22.86 5.38
C ILE A 640 5.37 23.62 5.61
N PRO A 641 4.23 22.93 5.87
CA PRO A 641 2.96 23.57 6.19
C PRO A 641 3.06 24.46 7.44
N ALA A 642 2.33 25.57 7.45
CA ALA A 642 2.37 26.55 8.55
C ALA A 642 1.95 25.97 9.92
N GLU A 643 1.16 24.90 9.93
CA GLU A 643 0.72 24.19 11.13
C GLU A 643 1.87 23.46 11.86
N ILE A 644 2.97 23.13 11.16
CA ILE A 644 4.12 22.43 11.71
C ILE A 644 5.13 23.46 12.22
N THR A 645 5.34 23.51 13.54
CA THR A 645 6.29 24.43 14.17
C THR A 645 7.66 23.81 14.41
N ASP A 646 7.67 22.48 14.64
CA ASP A 646 8.88 21.71 14.94
C ASP A 646 8.82 20.36 14.21
N LEU A 647 9.96 19.95 13.66
CA LEU A 647 10.11 18.64 13.02
C LEU A 647 11.55 18.14 13.12
N GLU A 648 11.69 16.89 13.48
CA GLU A 648 12.92 16.11 13.34
C GLU A 648 12.63 14.84 12.55
N THR A 649 13.44 14.55 11.54
CA THR A 649 13.36 13.28 10.82
C THR A 649 14.75 12.76 10.48
N LYS A 650 14.84 11.43 10.35
CA LYS A 650 16.05 10.74 9.87
C LYS A 650 15.65 9.84 8.72
N VAL A 651 16.37 9.95 7.62
CA VAL A 651 16.12 9.19 6.40
C VAL A 651 17.43 8.54 5.96
N LYS A 652 17.39 7.25 5.63
CA LYS A 652 18.52 6.55 5.02
C LYS A 652 18.78 7.08 3.62
N ILE A 653 20.04 7.41 3.32
CA ILE A 653 20.52 7.82 1.99
C ILE A 653 21.86 7.16 1.76
N GLY A 654 22.00 6.36 0.70
CA GLY A 654 23.19 5.57 0.47
C GLY A 654 23.56 4.69 1.67
N SER A 655 24.82 4.74 2.08
CA SER A 655 25.31 4.07 3.29
C SER A 655 25.05 4.85 4.58
N GLY A 656 24.54 6.09 4.45
CA GLY A 656 24.44 7.05 5.55
C GLY A 656 23.02 7.32 6.03
N THR A 657 22.89 8.37 6.81
CA THR A 657 21.63 8.88 7.35
C THR A 657 21.59 10.40 7.22
N LEU A 658 20.57 10.90 6.57
CA LEU A 658 20.24 12.32 6.55
C LEU A 658 19.42 12.65 7.79
N ILE A 659 19.94 13.57 8.60
CA ILE A 659 19.27 14.13 9.77
C ILE A 659 18.71 15.48 9.33
N TYR A 660 17.40 15.62 9.35
CA TYR A 660 16.69 16.82 8.93
C TYR A 660 15.93 17.39 10.13
N SER A 661 16.07 18.67 10.39
CA SER A 661 15.31 19.37 11.42
C SER A 661 14.74 20.68 10.90
N TYR A 662 13.54 21.01 11.35
CA TYR A 662 12.88 22.28 11.11
C TYR A 662 12.46 22.87 12.46
N HIS A 663 12.85 24.11 12.72
CA HIS A 663 12.54 24.83 13.94
C HIS A 663 12.51 26.35 13.66
N ASP A 664 11.52 27.05 14.19
CA ASP A 664 11.36 28.49 14.01
C ASP A 664 11.48 28.96 12.54
N GLY A 665 10.88 28.23 11.60
CA GLY A 665 10.91 28.58 10.19
C GLY A 665 12.22 28.27 9.45
N LYS A 666 13.17 27.55 10.10
CA LYS A 666 14.47 27.24 9.51
C LYS A 666 14.70 25.74 9.42
N VAL A 667 15.16 25.33 8.24
CA VAL A 667 15.62 23.96 7.98
C VAL A 667 17.11 23.85 8.27
N SER A 668 17.50 22.79 8.94
CA SER A 668 18.88 22.37 9.13
C SER A 668 19.04 20.91 8.78
N VAL A 669 20.06 20.60 8.00
CA VAL A 669 20.29 19.25 7.49
C VAL A 669 21.74 18.83 7.73
N LYS A 670 21.94 17.57 8.15
CA LYS A 670 23.25 16.95 8.34
C LYS A 670 23.25 15.56 7.74
N LEU A 671 24.25 15.22 6.96
CA LEU A 671 24.48 13.87 6.45
C LEU A 671 25.58 13.18 7.26
N GLU A 672 25.32 11.96 7.71
CA GLU A 672 26.27 11.13 8.46
C GLU A 672 26.47 9.79 7.75
N GLY A 673 27.72 9.35 7.61
CA GLY A 673 28.07 8.02 7.06
C GLY A 673 27.96 7.88 5.55
N CYS A 674 27.79 8.99 4.84
CA CYS A 674 27.84 9.09 3.37
C CYS A 674 28.37 10.47 2.99
N ASP A 675 29.07 10.56 1.84
CA ASP A 675 29.56 11.81 1.30
C ASP A 675 28.68 12.28 0.14
N ALA A 676 28.07 13.45 0.30
CA ALA A 676 27.35 14.16 -0.77
C ALA A 676 27.27 15.65 -0.42
N ASP A 677 27.24 16.50 -1.42
CA ASP A 677 26.98 17.91 -1.27
C ASP A 677 25.47 18.15 -1.03
N ILE A 678 25.14 18.94 0.00
CA ILE A 678 23.76 19.29 0.31
C ILE A 678 23.49 20.69 -0.20
N GLU A 679 22.52 20.82 -1.11
CA GLU A 679 22.01 22.09 -1.61
C GLU A 679 20.63 22.33 -1.02
N ILE A 680 20.50 23.36 -0.16
CA ILE A 680 19.19 23.76 0.41
C ILE A 680 18.71 24.96 -0.39
N HIS A 681 17.57 24.80 -1.04
CA HIS A 681 16.89 25.91 -1.71
C HIS A 681 15.86 26.46 -0.70
N ASP A 682 16.13 27.64 -0.17
CA ASP A 682 15.15 28.32 0.71
C ASP A 682 13.81 28.42 -0.04
N GLN A 683 12.72 28.29 0.70
CA GLN A 683 11.38 28.57 0.15
C GLN A 683 11.46 29.92 -0.54
N GLN A 684 11.53 29.93 -1.86
CA GLN A 684 11.22 31.14 -2.60
C GLN A 684 9.79 31.46 -2.22
N GLY A 685 9.61 32.61 -1.56
CA GLY A 685 8.35 32.99 -0.95
C GLY A 685 7.22 32.66 -1.92
N GLN A 686 6.12 32.12 -1.38
CA GLN A 686 4.92 31.78 -2.14
C GLN A 686 4.80 32.75 -3.32
N GLN A 687 5.03 32.27 -4.52
CA GLN A 687 4.84 33.11 -5.67
C GLN A 687 3.34 33.31 -5.75
N ASP A 688 2.86 34.50 -5.31
CA ASP A 688 1.46 34.91 -5.43
C ASP A 688 1.09 34.87 -6.92
N SER A 689 0.79 33.67 -7.41
CA SER A 689 0.32 33.48 -8.76
C SER A 689 -1.19 33.72 -8.77
N PRO A 690 -1.68 34.75 -9.49
CA PRO A 690 -3.11 34.99 -9.59
C PRO A 690 -3.90 33.80 -10.14
N VAL A 691 -3.19 32.84 -10.76
CA VAL A 691 -3.79 31.55 -11.21
C VAL A 691 -4.44 30.81 -10.07
N PHE A 692 -3.94 30.90 -8.84
CA PHE A 692 -4.44 30.12 -7.70
C PHE A 692 -5.30 30.93 -6.71
N ASP A 693 -5.64 32.19 -7.04
CA ASP A 693 -6.51 33.00 -6.19
C ASP A 693 -7.85 32.31 -5.95
N GLY A 694 -8.20 32.11 -4.66
CA GLY A 694 -9.48 31.54 -4.24
C GLY A 694 -9.64 30.04 -4.55
N ILE A 695 -8.53 29.31 -4.77
CA ILE A 695 -8.57 27.86 -5.06
C ILE A 695 -9.24 27.08 -3.92
N GLY A 696 -10.07 26.10 -4.28
CA GLY A 696 -10.74 25.21 -3.34
C GLY A 696 -10.88 23.79 -3.89
N PHE A 697 -11.28 22.86 -3.01
CA PHE A 697 -11.60 21.49 -3.43
C PHE A 697 -12.82 21.45 -4.37
N CYS A 698 -12.84 20.44 -5.24
CA CYS A 698 -14.06 20.04 -5.92
C CYS A 698 -15.12 19.64 -4.89
N MET A 699 -16.33 20.14 -5.03
CA MET A 699 -17.44 19.81 -4.14
C MET A 699 -18.49 19.00 -4.89
N PRO A 700 -19.11 17.99 -4.23
CA PRO A 700 -20.12 17.15 -4.86
C PRO A 700 -21.35 17.96 -5.33
N ASP A 701 -21.78 17.72 -6.56
CA ASP A 701 -23.12 18.13 -7.01
C ASP A 701 -24.20 17.22 -6.39
N PRO A 702 -25.47 17.66 -6.35
CA PRO A 702 -26.55 16.80 -5.87
C PRO A 702 -26.67 15.49 -6.66
N LEU A 703 -26.83 14.35 -5.98
CA LEU A 703 -26.84 13.03 -6.61
C LEU A 703 -27.91 12.88 -7.71
N GLU A 704 -29.06 13.52 -7.55
CA GLU A 704 -30.16 13.52 -8.52
C GLU A 704 -29.81 14.17 -9.88
N THR A 705 -28.69 14.87 -9.97
CA THR A 705 -28.24 15.47 -11.24
C THR A 705 -27.61 14.44 -12.18
N TYR A 706 -27.20 13.28 -11.65
CA TYR A 706 -26.51 12.27 -12.45
C TYR A 706 -27.46 11.31 -13.15
N PRO A 707 -27.34 11.12 -14.47
CA PRO A 707 -28.21 10.22 -15.22
C PRO A 707 -28.22 8.79 -14.72
N CYS A 708 -27.11 8.29 -14.16
CA CYS A 708 -26.98 6.94 -13.65
C CYS A 708 -27.94 6.60 -12.49
N PHE A 709 -28.50 7.60 -11.79
CA PHE A 709 -29.51 7.40 -10.75
C PHE A 709 -30.95 7.49 -11.26
N ASN A 710 -31.15 7.85 -12.52
CA ASN A 710 -32.49 8.00 -13.12
C ASN A 710 -33.03 6.68 -13.70
N THR A 711 -32.22 5.64 -13.82
CA THR A 711 -32.61 4.33 -14.36
C THR A 711 -32.32 3.25 -13.34
N TYR A 712 -33.40 2.66 -12.81
CA TYR A 712 -33.33 1.43 -12.03
C TYR A 712 -33.07 0.26 -12.98
N HIS A 713 -31.97 -0.46 -12.81
CA HIS A 713 -31.70 -1.69 -13.56
C HIS A 713 -31.93 -2.91 -12.66
N GLU A 714 -33.09 -3.57 -12.83
CA GLU A 714 -33.35 -4.87 -12.19
C GLU A 714 -32.26 -5.91 -12.50
N ASP A 715 -31.60 -5.80 -13.65
CA ASP A 715 -30.56 -6.71 -14.13
C ASP A 715 -29.18 -6.47 -13.50
N ALA A 716 -28.94 -5.39 -12.76
CA ALA A 716 -27.67 -5.13 -12.07
C ALA A 716 -27.41 -6.09 -10.89
N LEU A 717 -28.46 -6.80 -10.43
CA LEU A 717 -28.39 -7.75 -9.31
C LEU A 717 -28.09 -9.19 -9.73
N THR A 718 -27.92 -9.50 -11.03
CA THR A 718 -27.81 -10.86 -11.55
C THR A 718 -26.42 -11.24 -12.09
N TYR A 719 -25.35 -10.64 -11.60
CA TYR A 719 -23.99 -11.09 -11.99
C TYR A 719 -23.03 -11.13 -10.83
#